data_52353d966625cc12cbf5bbfc2cee0659
#
_entry.id   52353d966625cc12cbf5bbfc2cee0659
#
_cell.length_a   1.000
_cell.length_b   1.000
_cell.length_c   1.000
_cell.angle_alpha   90.00
_cell.angle_beta   90.00
_cell.angle_gamma   90.00
#
_symmetry.space_group_name_H-M   'P 1'
#
loop_
_entity.id
_entity.type
_entity.pdbx_description
1 polymer ?
#
loop_
_entity_poly.entity_id
_entity_poly.type
_entity_poly.pdbx_seq_one_letter_code
_entity_poly.pdbx_strand_id
1 'polypeptide(L)'
;MKYITWSKEKEIIISWLNSRRTIYFILMLLMISIGELTAQKTKELKKVVNENFKKETAPFQKSSANLKNLKLEYDIPSNKAIEVAIIGAGVSGLYSAYRLTKDENAALPADQIQIFEMSNRIGGRLESVQLPGMTITGELGGMRYLTSQKIVTSLIQNVFKEELKHVDFPMGNDANLFGYFRKQRIKMNAWEIAQEKGEKLETHYYLNEKDLGYSPNQLFNKLIYDVLIADPWFEMHFGQYIEKTSKYDYSFKITREQWNIIKPKLTYHFPGPYSGMKVNDIGFWNLIKDQVSQEGFNFLADAGGYYSNTINWNAAEALPYMIGDFSSSTVTYRTIEGGYDLIAYALADAYLKEKGANIWMGNRLVTFDKQTSGKYKYQLKFFHEKSKTIWTLETNKIVLAIPRRSLELLDQNNFFFDKDTQEVFQKNIASVIKEPSLKILMGFEEPWWIEDFKTYDGHSITDLPIRQCYYFGVDQNDSHSLLLGSYNDMTTVSFWQALTKSQTKGESNLKLFMPRATKRIKGDEFKSRLLENQATQVMVDEAMNQIRELHGRQEIPYPYVTWYKDWSQDPYGGGYHAWKSNYDIAKTMAYMRNPNPKESIYICGEAYSDQQGWVEGAFCVAERMLEDYFNLKHPNWIPSNYYLGW
;
A
#
# COMPACT_ATOMS: atom_id res chain seq x y z
N MET A 1 -85.35 -11.24 -45.91
CA MET A 1 -84.78 -11.57 -44.55
C MET A 1 -83.30 -11.90 -44.57
N LYS A 2 -82.43 -10.99 -44.97
CA LYS A 2 -81.02 -11.21 -44.94
C LYS A 2 -80.17 -9.91 -44.75
N TYR A 3 -80.72 -8.86 -44.16
CA TYR A 3 -80.01 -7.57 -43.99
C TYR A 3 -79.95 -7.06 -42.52
N ILE A 4 -80.43 -7.84 -41.55
CA ILE A 4 -80.44 -7.36 -40.13
C ILE A 4 -79.35 -7.99 -39.24
N THR A 5 -78.67 -9.00 -39.68
CA THR A 5 -77.64 -9.67 -38.86
C THR A 5 -76.29 -9.04 -38.95
N TRP A 6 -75.93 -8.24 -39.96
CA TRP A 6 -74.58 -7.66 -40.16
C TRP A 6 -74.29 -6.39 -39.34
N SER A 7 -75.30 -5.68 -38.87
CA SER A 7 -75.09 -4.46 -38.08
C SER A 7 -74.84 -4.75 -36.60
N LYS A 8 -75.46 -5.78 -36.00
CA LYS A 8 -75.22 -6.15 -34.62
C LYS A 8 -73.81 -6.79 -34.36
N GLU A 9 -73.32 -7.57 -35.31
CA GLU A 9 -71.98 -8.14 -35.20
C GLU A 9 -70.91 -7.07 -35.33
N LYS A 10 -71.04 -6.06 -36.20
CA LYS A 10 -70.15 -4.92 -36.27
C LYS A 10 -70.08 -4.07 -35.00
N GLU A 11 -71.24 -3.81 -34.39
CA GLU A 11 -71.31 -3.07 -33.13
C GLU A 11 -70.65 -3.85 -31.98
N ILE A 12 -70.80 -5.17 -31.92
CA ILE A 12 -70.21 -6.03 -30.90
C ILE A 12 -68.72 -6.11 -31.16
N ILE A 13 -68.18 -6.24 -32.41
CA ILE A 13 -66.81 -6.28 -32.75
C ILE A 13 -66.12 -4.91 -32.48
N ILE A 14 -66.77 -3.79 -32.79
CA ILE A 14 -66.28 -2.45 -32.53
C ILE A 14 -66.27 -2.18 -31.01
N SER A 15 -67.29 -2.58 -30.27
CA SER A 15 -67.33 -2.51 -28.80
C SER A 15 -66.21 -3.39 -28.18
N TRP A 16 -65.99 -4.58 -28.70
CA TRP A 16 -64.92 -5.48 -28.21
C TRP A 16 -63.51 -4.99 -28.56
N LEU A 17 -63.30 -4.42 -29.74
CA LEU A 17 -62.04 -3.78 -30.14
C LEU A 17 -61.76 -2.50 -29.33
N ASN A 18 -62.77 -1.71 -29.03
CA ASN A 18 -62.65 -0.53 -28.17
C ASN A 18 -62.38 -0.91 -26.70
N SER A 19 -63.00 -1.96 -26.18
CA SER A 19 -62.73 -2.45 -24.83
C SER A 19 -61.29 -3.03 -24.72
N ARG A 20 -60.82 -3.77 -25.72
CA ARG A 20 -59.41 -4.23 -25.76
C ARG A 20 -58.43 -3.08 -25.86
N ARG A 21 -58.66 -2.09 -26.72
CA ARG A 21 -57.80 -0.90 -26.81
C ARG A 21 -57.77 -0.12 -25.49
N THR A 22 -58.90 0.01 -24.82
CA THR A 22 -58.97 0.65 -23.51
C THR A 22 -58.23 -0.18 -22.44
N ILE A 23 -58.35 -1.49 -22.46
CA ILE A 23 -57.58 -2.38 -21.57
C ILE A 23 -56.08 -2.30 -21.84
N TYR A 24 -55.65 -2.31 -23.11
CA TYR A 24 -54.23 -2.14 -23.46
C TYR A 24 -53.70 -0.76 -23.07
N PHE A 25 -54.51 0.29 -23.21
CA PHE A 25 -54.14 1.64 -22.78
C PHE A 25 -54.01 1.76 -21.25
N ILE A 26 -54.92 1.15 -20.51
CA ILE A 26 -54.88 1.08 -19.03
C ILE A 26 -53.68 0.22 -18.58
N LEU A 27 -53.41 -0.92 -19.22
CA LEU A 27 -52.23 -1.75 -18.90
C LEU A 27 -50.91 -1.02 -19.22
N MET A 28 -50.87 -0.27 -20.31
CA MET A 28 -49.70 0.54 -20.67
C MET A 28 -49.51 1.70 -19.67
N LEU A 29 -50.57 2.38 -19.24
CA LEU A 29 -50.49 3.41 -18.20
C LEU A 29 -50.09 2.83 -16.83
N LEU A 30 -50.58 1.64 -16.50
CA LEU A 30 -50.17 0.91 -15.29
C LEU A 30 -48.72 0.49 -15.35
N MET A 31 -48.24 0.01 -16.50
CA MET A 31 -46.82 -0.32 -16.68
C MET A 31 -45.90 0.92 -16.60
N ILE A 32 -46.33 2.04 -17.17
CA ILE A 32 -45.63 3.32 -17.06
C ILE A 32 -45.61 3.81 -15.60
N SER A 33 -46.72 3.79 -14.89
CA SER A 33 -46.80 4.22 -13.49
C SER A 33 -46.03 3.27 -12.53
N ILE A 34 -46.03 1.97 -12.80
CA ILE A 34 -45.17 1.01 -12.06
C ILE A 34 -43.70 1.23 -12.38
N GLY A 35 -43.34 1.53 -13.63
CA GLY A 35 -42.01 1.88 -14.04
C GLY A 35 -41.51 3.16 -13.37
N GLU A 36 -42.32 4.20 -13.30
CA GLU A 36 -42.01 5.46 -12.60
C GLU A 36 -41.87 5.27 -11.08
N LEU A 37 -42.80 4.49 -10.47
CA LEU A 37 -42.77 4.20 -9.04
C LEU A 37 -41.56 3.36 -8.63
N THR A 38 -41.17 2.40 -9.48
CA THR A 38 -39.93 1.62 -9.30
C THR A 38 -38.69 2.48 -9.49
N ALA A 39 -38.64 3.34 -10.51
CA ALA A 39 -37.55 4.27 -10.75
C ALA A 39 -37.38 5.27 -9.59
N GLN A 40 -38.49 5.80 -9.06
CA GLN A 40 -38.45 6.73 -7.92
C GLN A 40 -38.01 6.02 -6.62
N LYS A 41 -38.52 4.83 -6.31
CA LYS A 41 -38.06 4.01 -5.17
C LYS A 41 -36.61 3.63 -5.30
N THR A 42 -36.15 3.25 -6.50
CA THR A 42 -34.73 2.96 -6.76
C THR A 42 -33.86 4.19 -6.55
N LYS A 43 -34.34 5.37 -6.98
CA LYS A 43 -33.59 6.63 -6.79
C LYS A 43 -33.54 7.05 -5.31
N GLU A 44 -34.58 6.87 -4.54
CA GLU A 44 -34.60 7.10 -3.09
C GLU A 44 -33.72 6.11 -2.34
N LEU A 45 -33.77 4.82 -2.71
CA LEU A 45 -32.90 3.79 -2.13
C LEU A 45 -31.42 4.08 -2.43
N LYS A 46 -31.10 4.45 -3.67
CA LYS A 46 -29.77 4.90 -4.07
C LYS A 46 -29.29 6.08 -3.22
N LYS A 47 -30.14 7.05 -2.96
CA LYS A 47 -29.82 8.22 -2.14
C LYS A 47 -29.50 7.84 -0.69
N VAL A 48 -30.33 7.01 -0.06
CA VAL A 48 -30.14 6.56 1.33
C VAL A 48 -28.86 5.70 1.46
N VAL A 49 -28.63 4.80 0.52
CA VAL A 49 -27.43 3.96 0.47
C VAL A 49 -26.19 4.83 0.31
N ASN A 50 -26.22 5.79 -0.61
CA ASN A 50 -25.08 6.69 -0.84
C ASN A 50 -24.80 7.60 0.37
N GLU A 51 -25.82 8.09 1.09
CA GLU A 51 -25.64 8.91 2.29
C GLU A 51 -25.03 8.12 3.45
N ASN A 52 -25.40 6.86 3.64
CA ASN A 52 -24.80 5.99 4.63
C ASN A 52 -23.34 5.65 4.27
N PHE A 53 -23.08 5.30 3.01
CA PHE A 53 -21.77 4.99 2.53
C PHE A 53 -20.80 6.17 2.66
N LYS A 54 -21.23 7.38 2.36
CA LYS A 54 -20.45 8.62 2.51
C LYS A 54 -19.96 8.84 3.94
N LYS A 55 -20.71 8.41 4.96
CA LYS A 55 -20.30 8.49 6.37
C LYS A 55 -19.21 7.46 6.68
N GLU A 56 -19.35 6.24 6.17
CA GLU A 56 -18.45 5.13 6.44
C GLU A 56 -17.12 5.28 5.68
N THR A 57 -17.13 5.91 4.50
CA THR A 57 -15.93 6.12 3.67
C THR A 57 -15.34 7.54 3.79
N ALA A 58 -15.70 8.28 4.84
CA ALA A 58 -15.20 9.64 5.10
C ALA A 58 -13.66 9.81 4.97
N PRO A 59 -12.81 8.81 5.34
CA PRO A 59 -11.35 8.90 5.21
C PRO A 59 -10.86 9.24 3.81
N PHE A 60 -11.59 8.79 2.79
CA PHE A 60 -11.17 8.94 1.39
C PHE A 60 -11.77 10.17 0.70
N GLN A 61 -12.57 11.00 1.40
CA GLN A 61 -13.43 11.99 0.75
C GLN A 61 -12.90 13.41 0.65
N LYS A 62 -11.90 13.82 1.45
CA LYS A 62 -11.35 15.18 1.39
C LYS A 62 -9.84 15.17 1.29
N SER A 63 -9.32 15.94 0.34
CA SER A 63 -7.93 16.35 0.34
C SER A 63 -7.79 17.62 1.18
N SER A 64 -6.79 17.71 2.03
CA SER A 64 -6.36 18.96 2.65
C SER A 64 -5.62 19.79 1.61
N ALA A 65 -6.39 20.43 0.71
CA ALA A 65 -5.85 21.15 -0.45
C ALA A 65 -4.80 22.20 -0.06
N ASN A 66 -4.92 22.78 1.13
CA ASN A 66 -3.97 23.80 1.61
C ASN A 66 -2.59 23.21 1.93
N LEU A 67 -2.51 21.99 2.49
CA LEU A 67 -1.24 21.35 2.79
C LEU A 67 -0.45 20.97 1.53
N LYS A 68 -1.13 20.62 0.44
CA LYS A 68 -0.45 20.25 -0.83
C LYS A 68 0.06 21.45 -1.64
N ASN A 69 -0.26 22.69 -1.24
CA ASN A 69 0.21 23.92 -1.89
C ASN A 69 1.56 24.39 -1.34
N LEU A 70 2.58 23.55 -1.41
CA LEU A 70 3.93 23.89 -0.97
C LEU A 70 4.71 24.65 -2.04
N LYS A 71 5.53 25.59 -1.62
CA LYS A 71 6.51 26.24 -2.49
C LYS A 71 7.74 25.34 -2.62
N LEU A 72 7.78 24.54 -3.67
CA LEU A 72 8.92 23.67 -4.02
C LEU A 72 9.79 24.34 -5.07
N GLU A 73 11.10 24.12 -5.01
CA GLU A 73 12.06 24.73 -5.94
C GLU A 73 12.44 23.73 -7.05
N TYR A 74 12.31 24.17 -8.30
CA TYR A 74 12.55 23.34 -9.49
C TYR A 74 13.78 23.75 -10.29
N ASP A 75 14.58 24.64 -9.75
CA ASP A 75 15.81 25.13 -10.39
C ASP A 75 17.06 24.55 -9.68
N ILE A 76 18.22 24.87 -10.22
CA ILE A 76 19.49 24.52 -9.58
C ILE A 76 19.76 25.54 -8.46
N PRO A 77 20.10 25.09 -7.22
CA PRO A 77 20.42 26.01 -6.13
C PRO A 77 21.52 27.02 -6.52
N SER A 78 21.36 28.27 -6.11
CA SER A 78 22.43 29.27 -6.25
C SER A 78 23.61 29.00 -5.29
N ASN A 79 23.30 28.64 -4.03
CA ASN A 79 24.31 28.19 -3.06
C ASN A 79 24.81 26.79 -3.42
N LYS A 80 26.13 26.66 -3.56
CA LYS A 80 26.80 25.39 -3.94
C LYS A 80 27.52 24.72 -2.78
N ALA A 81 27.32 25.18 -1.54
CA ALA A 81 27.97 24.65 -0.35
C ALA A 81 27.04 24.70 0.86
N ILE A 82 26.83 23.57 1.52
CA ILE A 82 25.95 23.39 2.69
C ILE A 82 26.56 22.40 3.67
N GLU A 83 26.06 22.35 4.89
CA GLU A 83 26.56 21.40 5.90
C GLU A 83 25.96 19.99 5.75
N VAL A 84 24.66 19.87 5.43
CA VAL A 84 23.94 18.60 5.32
C VAL A 84 23.12 18.53 4.03
N ALA A 85 23.44 17.58 3.16
CA ALA A 85 22.65 17.24 1.98
C ALA A 85 21.79 16.01 2.25
N ILE A 86 20.46 16.14 2.18
CA ILE A 86 19.50 15.06 2.32
C ILE A 86 19.04 14.66 0.92
N ILE A 87 19.23 13.40 0.55
CA ILE A 87 18.92 12.85 -0.77
C ILE A 87 17.62 12.03 -0.67
N GLY A 88 16.58 12.55 -1.29
CA GLY A 88 15.24 11.98 -1.30
C GLY A 88 14.25 12.73 -0.39
N ALA A 89 13.11 13.17 -0.98
CA ALA A 89 11.99 13.79 -0.28
C ALA A 89 10.88 12.77 0.04
N GLY A 90 11.23 11.53 0.33
CA GLY A 90 10.35 10.55 0.97
C GLY A 90 10.18 10.87 2.45
N VAL A 91 9.31 10.14 3.15
CA VAL A 91 9.00 10.42 4.57
C VAL A 91 10.24 10.44 5.48
N SER A 92 11.24 9.58 5.25
CA SER A 92 12.47 9.55 6.05
C SER A 92 13.35 10.80 5.85
N GLY A 93 13.48 11.29 4.60
CA GLY A 93 14.24 12.51 4.32
C GLY A 93 13.54 13.76 4.84
N LEU A 94 12.23 13.86 4.64
CA LEU A 94 11.41 14.96 5.17
C LEU A 94 11.42 14.97 6.71
N TYR A 95 11.29 13.81 7.34
CA TYR A 95 11.40 13.66 8.78
C TYR A 95 12.77 14.08 9.31
N SER A 96 13.85 13.66 8.63
CA SER A 96 15.21 14.04 9.01
C SER A 96 15.42 15.55 8.95
N ALA A 97 14.95 16.21 7.90
CA ALA A 97 15.03 17.67 7.76
C ALA A 97 14.18 18.39 8.83
N TYR A 98 12.96 17.93 9.07
CA TYR A 98 12.09 18.44 10.13
C TYR A 98 12.77 18.35 11.50
N ARG A 99 13.29 17.18 11.88
CA ARG A 99 13.96 16.98 13.17
C ARG A 99 15.22 17.84 13.31
N LEU A 100 16.05 17.89 12.28
CA LEU A 100 17.31 18.68 12.27
C LEU A 100 17.07 20.20 12.39
N THR A 101 15.90 20.69 12.01
CA THR A 101 15.58 22.12 12.07
C THR A 101 14.70 22.51 13.25
N LYS A 102 14.02 21.55 13.91
CA LYS A 102 13.10 21.81 15.02
C LYS A 102 13.62 21.36 16.38
N ASP A 103 14.70 20.59 16.44
CA ASP A 103 15.29 20.18 17.71
C ASP A 103 16.02 21.36 18.38
N GLU A 104 15.84 21.55 19.67
CA GLU A 104 16.50 22.62 20.44
C GLU A 104 18.04 22.49 20.44
N ASN A 105 18.55 21.28 20.17
CA ASN A 105 19.99 21.04 20.02
C ASN A 105 20.44 21.12 18.54
N ALA A 106 19.55 21.46 17.61
CA ALA A 106 19.91 21.63 16.21
C ALA A 106 20.85 22.84 16.06
N ALA A 107 22.13 22.53 15.91
CA ALA A 107 23.17 23.55 15.84
C ALA A 107 23.29 24.23 14.48
N LEU A 108 22.47 23.81 13.49
CA LEU A 108 22.57 24.25 12.11
C LEU A 108 21.31 25.01 11.68
N PRO A 109 21.45 26.17 11.02
CA PRO A 109 20.34 26.85 10.41
C PRO A 109 19.83 26.08 9.19
N ALA A 110 18.54 26.26 8.87
CA ALA A 110 17.88 25.46 7.83
C ALA A 110 18.42 25.68 6.42
N ASP A 111 19.04 26.84 6.13
CA ASP A 111 19.73 27.08 4.86
C ASP A 111 20.98 26.21 4.67
N GLN A 112 21.51 25.62 5.74
CA GLN A 112 22.62 24.66 5.74
C GLN A 112 22.16 23.20 5.68
N ILE A 113 20.85 22.94 5.68
CA ILE A 113 20.24 21.60 5.61
C ILE A 113 19.28 21.62 4.43
N GLN A 114 19.59 20.95 3.33
CA GLN A 114 18.78 21.03 2.11
C GLN A 114 18.40 19.63 1.62
N ILE A 115 17.18 19.52 1.07
CA ILE A 115 16.65 18.28 0.49
C ILE A 115 16.75 18.34 -1.04
N PHE A 116 17.20 17.23 -1.65
CA PHE A 116 17.27 17.05 -3.10
C PHE A 116 16.43 15.84 -3.52
N GLU A 117 15.41 16.09 -4.33
CA GLU A 117 14.50 15.08 -4.85
C GLU A 117 14.63 14.95 -6.37
N MET A 118 14.73 13.70 -6.85
CA MET A 118 14.89 13.47 -8.29
C MET A 118 13.60 13.62 -9.10
N SER A 119 12.46 13.40 -8.48
CA SER A 119 11.14 13.47 -9.11
C SER A 119 10.53 14.88 -9.01
N ASN A 120 9.29 15.02 -9.47
CA ASN A 120 8.50 16.24 -9.39
C ASN A 120 7.47 16.21 -8.24
N ARG A 121 7.57 15.24 -7.30
CA ARG A 121 6.69 15.13 -6.13
C ARG A 121 7.45 14.69 -4.89
N ILE A 122 6.93 15.05 -3.72
CA ILE A 122 7.39 14.58 -2.42
C ILE A 122 6.58 13.35 -1.97
N GLY A 123 6.95 12.74 -0.84
CA GLY A 123 6.25 11.61 -0.23
C GLY A 123 6.84 10.23 -0.55
N GLY A 124 7.70 10.12 -1.58
CA GLY A 124 8.31 8.84 -1.94
C GLY A 124 7.26 7.79 -2.36
N ARG A 125 7.12 6.71 -1.57
CA ARG A 125 6.14 5.63 -1.81
C ARG A 125 4.77 5.87 -1.15
N LEU A 126 4.47 7.09 -0.71
CA LEU A 126 3.13 7.59 -0.44
C LEU A 126 2.67 8.43 -1.62
N GLU A 127 1.51 8.13 -2.14
CA GLU A 127 0.89 8.89 -3.22
C GLU A 127 -0.63 8.74 -3.15
N SER A 128 -1.30 9.83 -2.74
CA SER A 128 -2.75 9.93 -2.66
C SER A 128 -3.26 10.86 -3.76
N VAL A 129 -4.19 10.38 -4.58
CA VAL A 129 -4.69 11.10 -5.76
C VAL A 129 -6.21 11.19 -5.76
N GLN A 130 -6.74 12.27 -6.34
CA GLN A 130 -8.16 12.41 -6.66
C GLN A 130 -8.33 12.28 -8.17
N LEU A 131 -9.16 11.32 -8.59
CA LEU A 131 -9.45 11.16 -10.00
C LEU A 131 -10.41 12.26 -10.49
N PRO A 132 -10.39 12.62 -11.80
CA PRO A 132 -11.25 13.66 -12.34
C PRO A 132 -12.73 13.39 -12.07
N GLY A 133 -13.42 14.42 -11.59
CA GLY A 133 -14.87 14.39 -11.37
C GLY A 133 -15.29 13.87 -10.01
N MET A 134 -14.36 13.58 -9.09
CA MET A 134 -14.67 13.14 -7.73
C MET A 134 -13.81 13.84 -6.69
N THR A 135 -14.29 13.85 -5.45
CA THR A 135 -13.56 14.35 -4.27
C THR A 135 -12.94 13.23 -3.44
N ILE A 136 -13.21 11.97 -3.80
CA ILE A 136 -12.64 10.81 -3.14
C ILE A 136 -11.15 10.71 -3.43
N THR A 137 -10.36 10.45 -2.40
CA THR A 137 -8.93 10.22 -2.53
C THR A 137 -8.63 8.73 -2.66
N GLY A 138 -7.90 8.34 -3.70
CA GLY A 138 -7.39 7.00 -3.90
C GLY A 138 -5.93 6.90 -3.49
N GLU A 139 -5.53 5.75 -2.95
CA GLU A 139 -4.19 5.49 -2.47
C GLU A 139 -3.41 4.61 -3.45
N LEU A 140 -2.43 5.20 -4.12
CA LEU A 140 -1.53 4.47 -5.03
C LEU A 140 -0.31 3.88 -4.32
N GLY A 141 0.08 4.47 -3.18
CA GLY A 141 1.18 4.01 -2.32
C GLY A 141 0.68 3.36 -1.02
N GLY A 142 1.40 3.59 0.08
CA GLY A 142 0.94 3.26 1.43
C GLY A 142 -0.40 3.92 1.71
N MET A 143 -1.30 3.25 2.43
CA MET A 143 -2.67 3.73 2.61
C MET A 143 -3.17 3.73 4.06
N ARG A 144 -2.42 3.10 4.98
CA ARG A 144 -2.84 2.91 6.38
C ARG A 144 -1.65 2.69 7.31
N TYR A 145 -1.88 2.81 8.61
CA TYR A 145 -0.94 2.51 9.68
C TYR A 145 -1.63 1.81 10.84
N LEU A 146 -0.83 1.24 11.76
CA LEU A 146 -1.29 0.58 12.97
C LEU A 146 -1.19 1.53 14.16
N THR A 147 -2.15 1.47 15.07
CA THR A 147 -2.12 2.30 16.32
C THR A 147 -0.94 1.97 17.24
N SER A 148 -0.31 0.82 17.04
CA SER A 148 0.94 0.44 17.71
C SER A 148 2.17 1.18 17.20
N GLN A 149 2.13 1.77 16.01
CA GLN A 149 3.19 2.53 15.37
C GLN A 149 3.27 3.94 15.95
N LYS A 150 4.19 4.16 16.91
CA LYS A 150 4.14 5.34 17.80
C LYS A 150 4.64 6.62 17.17
N ILE A 151 5.59 6.56 16.23
CA ILE A 151 6.07 7.79 15.57
C ILE A 151 4.97 8.35 14.65
N VAL A 152 4.39 7.51 13.78
CA VAL A 152 3.28 7.92 12.92
C VAL A 152 2.11 8.44 13.74
N THR A 153 1.70 7.68 14.77
CA THR A 153 0.58 8.05 15.63
C THR A 153 0.83 9.40 16.33
N SER A 154 2.03 9.59 16.89
CA SER A 154 2.37 10.83 17.59
C SER A 154 2.52 12.03 16.67
N LEU A 155 3.06 11.83 15.46
CA LEU A 155 3.11 12.91 14.47
C LEU A 155 1.70 13.40 14.12
N ILE A 156 0.75 12.49 13.92
CA ILE A 156 -0.62 12.86 13.56
C ILE A 156 -1.39 13.44 14.74
N GLN A 157 -1.30 12.83 15.93
CA GLN A 157 -2.16 13.17 17.07
C GLN A 157 -1.60 14.26 17.98
N ASN A 158 -0.27 14.43 17.99
CA ASN A 158 0.39 15.37 18.90
C ASN A 158 1.07 16.52 18.16
N VAL A 159 1.88 16.21 17.13
CA VAL A 159 2.71 17.20 16.44
C VAL A 159 1.90 17.99 15.41
N PHE A 160 1.15 17.31 14.55
CA PHE A 160 0.37 17.90 13.44
C PHE A 160 -1.14 17.76 13.64
N LYS A 161 -1.60 17.77 14.88
CA LYS A 161 -3.02 17.58 15.24
C LYS A 161 -3.96 18.62 14.65
N GLU A 162 -3.46 19.81 14.34
CA GLU A 162 -4.24 20.88 13.72
C GLU A 162 -4.31 20.74 12.18
N GLU A 163 -3.30 20.12 11.58
CA GLU A 163 -3.19 19.93 10.14
C GLU A 163 -3.71 18.56 9.68
N LEU A 164 -3.57 17.54 10.52
CA LEU A 164 -3.88 16.15 10.19
C LEU A 164 -4.99 15.59 11.11
N LYS A 165 -5.94 14.94 10.52
CA LYS A 165 -6.99 14.22 11.25
C LYS A 165 -6.88 12.72 10.95
N HIS A 166 -6.65 11.93 12.00
CA HIS A 166 -6.69 10.48 11.87
C HIS A 166 -8.14 9.97 11.87
N VAL A 167 -8.38 8.94 11.10
CA VAL A 167 -9.66 8.25 10.99
C VAL A 167 -9.42 6.75 10.92
N ASP A 168 -10.44 5.97 11.25
CA ASP A 168 -10.36 4.51 11.10
C ASP A 168 -10.22 4.15 9.63
N PHE A 169 -9.34 3.20 9.32
CA PHE A 169 -9.27 2.66 7.97
C PHE A 169 -10.38 1.62 7.79
N PRO A 170 -11.25 1.78 6.80
CA PRO A 170 -12.40 0.90 6.63
C PRO A 170 -11.96 -0.49 6.15
N MET A 171 -12.18 -1.49 6.98
CA MET A 171 -11.81 -2.90 6.70
C MET A 171 -12.97 -3.71 6.14
N GLY A 172 -14.18 -3.17 6.20
CA GLY A 172 -15.39 -3.80 5.68
C GLY A 172 -16.01 -4.82 6.64
N ASN A 173 -17.10 -5.42 6.14
CA ASN A 173 -17.79 -6.52 6.81
C ASN A 173 -17.62 -7.79 5.99
N ASP A 174 -16.96 -8.80 6.54
CA ASP A 174 -16.63 -10.07 5.89
C ASP A 174 -17.85 -10.80 5.33
N ALA A 175 -19.05 -10.57 5.89
CA ALA A 175 -20.31 -11.08 5.36
C ALA A 175 -20.69 -10.49 3.98
N ASN A 176 -20.16 -9.34 3.63
CA ASN A 176 -20.40 -8.67 2.35
C ASN A 176 -19.23 -8.78 1.37
N LEU A 177 -18.03 -9.12 1.87
CA LEU A 177 -16.81 -9.26 1.07
C LEU A 177 -16.69 -10.65 0.44
N PHE A 178 -15.92 -10.74 -0.64
CA PHE A 178 -15.75 -11.98 -1.41
C PHE A 178 -14.34 -12.53 -1.33
N GLY A 179 -14.24 -13.85 -1.18
CA GLY A 179 -13.09 -14.63 -1.59
C GLY A 179 -13.43 -15.37 -2.89
N TYR A 180 -12.55 -15.33 -3.89
CA TYR A 180 -12.71 -16.11 -5.11
C TYR A 180 -11.41 -16.86 -5.43
N PHE A 181 -11.45 -18.19 -5.20
CA PHE A 181 -10.27 -19.03 -5.27
C PHE A 181 -10.59 -20.32 -6.04
N ARG A 182 -9.81 -20.62 -7.06
CA ARG A 182 -9.99 -21.80 -7.92
C ARG A 182 -11.43 -21.98 -8.40
N LYS A 183 -12.04 -20.86 -8.89
CA LYS A 183 -13.44 -20.81 -9.35
C LYS A 183 -14.50 -21.03 -8.26
N GLN A 184 -14.12 -21.07 -7.00
CA GLN A 184 -15.05 -21.08 -5.88
C GLN A 184 -15.19 -19.67 -5.31
N ARG A 185 -16.43 -19.14 -5.29
CA ARG A 185 -16.76 -17.86 -4.67
C ARG A 185 -17.40 -18.12 -3.31
N ILE A 186 -16.85 -17.48 -2.29
CA ILE A 186 -17.30 -17.56 -0.91
C ILE A 186 -17.41 -16.14 -0.32
N LYS A 187 -18.14 -16.00 0.78
CA LYS A 187 -18.03 -14.82 1.63
C LYS A 187 -16.83 -14.95 2.55
N MET A 188 -16.18 -13.84 2.91
CA MET A 188 -14.97 -13.89 3.74
C MET A 188 -15.24 -14.46 5.14
N ASN A 189 -16.44 -14.34 5.68
CA ASN A 189 -16.87 -14.96 6.94
C ASN A 189 -17.33 -16.43 6.82
N ALA A 190 -17.17 -17.06 5.66
CA ALA A 190 -17.67 -18.43 5.44
C ALA A 190 -16.99 -19.47 6.37
N TRP A 191 -15.71 -19.26 6.73
CA TRP A 191 -15.01 -20.11 7.70
C TRP A 191 -15.62 -20.01 9.09
N GLU A 192 -15.88 -18.78 9.56
CA GLU A 192 -16.52 -18.53 10.87
C GLU A 192 -17.89 -19.19 10.94
N ILE A 193 -18.74 -19.01 9.93
CA ILE A 193 -20.07 -19.61 9.85
C ILE A 193 -19.98 -21.15 9.88
N ALA A 194 -19.05 -21.76 9.16
CA ALA A 194 -18.86 -23.21 9.19
C ALA A 194 -18.40 -23.69 10.57
N GLN A 195 -17.45 -23.01 11.18
CA GLN A 195 -16.91 -23.34 12.49
C GLN A 195 -17.97 -23.23 13.60
N GLU A 196 -18.83 -22.21 13.58
CA GLU A 196 -19.97 -22.04 14.49
C GLU A 196 -20.97 -23.23 14.42
N LYS A 197 -21.13 -23.81 13.24
CA LYS A 197 -21.96 -25.01 13.03
C LYS A 197 -21.24 -26.31 13.35
N GLY A 198 -19.97 -26.26 13.74
CA GLY A 198 -19.14 -27.45 13.94
C GLY A 198 -18.71 -28.12 12.64
N GLU A 199 -18.86 -27.45 11.52
CA GLU A 199 -18.51 -27.93 10.17
C GLU A 199 -17.10 -27.44 9.78
N LYS A 200 -16.57 -28.00 8.70
CA LYS A 200 -15.34 -27.54 8.05
C LYS A 200 -15.72 -26.97 6.69
N LEU A 201 -15.31 -25.73 6.40
CA LEU A 201 -15.51 -25.18 5.06
C LEU A 201 -14.68 -25.98 4.06
N GLU A 202 -15.33 -26.58 3.09
CA GLU A 202 -14.68 -27.23 1.96
C GLU A 202 -14.23 -26.20 0.95
N THR A 203 -12.98 -26.29 0.53
CA THR A 203 -12.37 -25.43 -0.48
C THR A 203 -11.86 -26.28 -1.65
N HIS A 204 -11.61 -25.66 -2.81
CA HIS A 204 -11.00 -26.36 -3.95
C HIS A 204 -9.48 -26.61 -3.78
N TYR A 205 -8.96 -26.52 -2.54
CA TYR A 205 -7.58 -26.90 -2.19
C TYR A 205 -7.59 -28.24 -1.47
N TYR A 206 -6.74 -29.15 -1.90
CA TYR A 206 -6.57 -30.46 -1.27
C TYR A 206 -5.71 -30.35 -0.02
N LEU A 207 -6.29 -29.81 1.05
CA LEU A 207 -5.60 -29.63 2.33
C LEU A 207 -5.45 -30.96 3.08
N ASN A 208 -4.40 -31.07 3.87
CA ASN A 208 -4.28 -32.19 4.84
C ASN A 208 -5.40 -32.10 5.88
N GLU A 209 -5.80 -33.25 6.44
CA GLU A 209 -6.88 -33.33 7.44
C GLU A 209 -6.65 -32.39 8.64
N LYS A 210 -5.40 -32.25 9.10
CA LYS A 210 -4.99 -31.36 10.21
C LYS A 210 -5.14 -29.87 9.89
N ASP A 211 -5.23 -29.50 8.61
CA ASP A 211 -5.28 -28.13 8.13
C ASP A 211 -6.69 -27.75 7.60
N LEU A 212 -7.59 -28.73 7.49
CA LEU A 212 -8.96 -28.51 7.05
C LEU A 212 -9.78 -27.68 8.06
N GLY A 213 -10.55 -26.71 7.54
CA GLY A 213 -11.47 -25.89 8.31
C GLY A 213 -10.85 -24.62 8.90
N TYR A 214 -9.53 -24.43 8.80
CA TYR A 214 -8.88 -23.18 9.14
C TYR A 214 -9.07 -22.14 8.04
N SER A 215 -9.33 -20.89 8.42
CA SER A 215 -9.15 -19.76 7.51
C SER A 215 -7.65 -19.55 7.21
N PRO A 216 -7.28 -18.76 6.18
CA PRO A 216 -5.86 -18.48 5.90
C PRO A 216 -5.11 -17.90 7.10
N ASN A 217 -5.71 -16.93 7.78
CA ASN A 217 -5.11 -16.29 8.96
C ASN A 217 -4.97 -17.27 10.13
N GLN A 218 -5.99 -18.07 10.38
CA GLN A 218 -5.94 -19.10 11.42
C GLN A 218 -4.87 -20.16 11.13
N LEU A 219 -4.69 -20.54 9.85
CA LEU A 219 -3.65 -21.51 9.47
C LEU A 219 -2.25 -20.92 9.62
N PHE A 220 -2.03 -19.63 9.29
CA PHE A 220 -0.79 -18.93 9.62
C PHE A 220 -0.51 -18.91 11.12
N ASN A 221 -1.51 -18.56 11.93
CA ASN A 221 -1.39 -18.55 13.39
C ASN A 221 -1.04 -19.91 13.95
N LYS A 222 -1.71 -20.97 13.46
CA LYS A 222 -1.41 -22.36 13.83
C LYS A 222 0.04 -22.71 13.54
N LEU A 223 0.50 -22.45 12.31
CA LEU A 223 1.86 -22.74 11.87
C LEU A 223 2.89 -22.02 12.76
N ILE A 224 2.66 -20.74 13.04
CA ILE A 224 3.56 -19.92 13.87
C ILE A 224 3.56 -20.45 15.32
N TYR A 225 2.39 -20.72 15.88
CA TYR A 225 2.26 -21.29 17.23
C TYR A 225 3.02 -22.61 17.33
N ASP A 226 2.80 -23.52 16.37
CA ASP A 226 3.43 -24.85 16.36
C ASP A 226 4.97 -24.73 16.29
N VAL A 227 5.50 -23.80 15.48
CA VAL A 227 6.96 -23.56 15.39
C VAL A 227 7.52 -22.99 16.69
N LEU A 228 6.82 -22.06 17.32
CA LEU A 228 7.26 -21.42 18.56
C LEU A 228 7.28 -22.40 19.73
N ILE A 229 6.19 -23.15 19.94
CA ILE A 229 6.08 -24.06 21.08
C ILE A 229 6.97 -25.30 20.95
N ALA A 230 7.36 -25.64 19.72
CA ALA A 230 8.29 -26.76 19.49
C ALA A 230 9.74 -26.43 19.90
N ASP A 231 10.10 -25.16 20.09
CA ASP A 231 11.43 -24.78 20.58
C ASP A 231 11.46 -24.78 22.11
N PRO A 232 12.20 -25.69 22.78
CA PRO A 232 12.24 -25.76 24.24
C PRO A 232 12.79 -24.49 24.91
N TRP A 233 13.70 -23.75 24.23
CA TRP A 233 14.18 -22.47 24.73
C TRP A 233 13.06 -21.42 24.72
N PHE A 234 12.29 -21.34 23.61
CA PHE A 234 11.16 -20.41 23.51
C PHE A 234 10.07 -20.77 24.53
N GLU A 235 9.68 -22.05 24.60
CA GLU A 235 8.65 -22.53 25.54
C GLU A 235 9.01 -22.14 26.99
N MET A 236 10.25 -22.37 27.41
CA MET A 236 10.72 -22.06 28.76
C MET A 236 10.67 -20.57 29.08
N HIS A 237 11.06 -19.68 28.14
CA HIS A 237 11.24 -18.27 28.42
C HIS A 237 10.04 -17.40 28.01
N PHE A 238 9.29 -17.81 27.00
CA PHE A 238 8.24 -17.02 26.38
C PHE A 238 6.92 -17.77 26.14
N GLY A 239 6.83 -19.07 26.43
CA GLY A 239 5.64 -19.88 26.23
C GLY A 239 4.39 -19.31 26.92
N GLN A 240 4.55 -18.65 28.08
CA GLN A 240 3.47 -17.96 28.81
C GLN A 240 2.81 -16.80 28.03
N TYR A 241 3.43 -16.30 26.97
CA TYR A 241 2.91 -15.19 26.15
C TYR A 241 2.13 -15.67 24.94
N ILE A 242 2.03 -16.97 24.71
CA ILE A 242 1.24 -17.54 23.62
C ILE A 242 0.26 -18.58 24.15
N GLU A 243 -0.90 -18.66 23.53
CA GLU A 243 -1.97 -19.56 23.97
C GLU A 243 -2.81 -20.02 22.78
N LYS A 244 -3.18 -21.31 22.78
CA LYS A 244 -4.24 -21.83 21.92
C LYS A 244 -5.58 -21.61 22.61
N THR A 245 -6.33 -20.58 22.19
CA THR A 245 -7.56 -20.15 22.85
C THR A 245 -8.78 -20.96 22.45
N SER A 246 -8.79 -21.55 21.25
CA SER A 246 -9.84 -22.45 20.77
C SER A 246 -9.25 -23.53 19.84
N LYS A 247 -10.12 -24.31 19.19
CA LYS A 247 -9.67 -25.28 18.17
C LYS A 247 -8.91 -24.60 17.01
N TYR A 248 -9.33 -23.41 16.62
CA TYR A 248 -8.83 -22.69 15.44
C TYR A 248 -8.08 -21.40 15.79
N ASP A 249 -8.17 -20.89 17.02
CA ASP A 249 -7.67 -19.56 17.38
C ASP A 249 -6.49 -19.63 18.34
N TYR A 250 -5.59 -18.68 18.16
CA TYR A 250 -4.35 -18.54 18.89
C TYR A 250 -4.15 -17.08 19.33
N SER A 251 -3.58 -16.88 20.51
CA SER A 251 -3.26 -15.57 21.07
C SER A 251 -1.76 -15.43 21.23
N PHE A 252 -1.24 -14.26 20.84
CA PHE A 252 0.17 -13.91 20.95
C PHE A 252 0.29 -12.56 21.66
N LYS A 253 0.93 -12.53 22.83
CA LYS A 253 1.12 -11.34 23.66
C LYS A 253 2.60 -10.94 23.75
N ILE A 254 3.37 -11.21 22.72
CA ILE A 254 4.81 -10.95 22.64
C ILE A 254 5.00 -9.51 22.15
N THR A 255 5.78 -8.71 22.89
CA THR A 255 6.12 -7.34 22.48
C THR A 255 7.21 -7.31 21.40
N ARG A 256 7.38 -6.16 20.72
CA ARG A 256 8.46 -5.97 19.73
C ARG A 256 9.85 -6.17 20.34
N GLU A 257 10.07 -5.68 21.56
CA GLU A 257 11.33 -5.85 22.30
C GLU A 257 11.61 -7.32 22.60
N GLN A 258 10.58 -8.07 23.00
CA GLN A 258 10.69 -9.52 23.20
C GLN A 258 10.99 -10.26 21.89
N TRP A 259 10.33 -9.89 20.79
CA TRP A 259 10.62 -10.48 19.48
C TRP A 259 12.09 -10.29 19.06
N ASN A 260 12.72 -9.17 19.41
CA ASN A 260 14.13 -8.96 19.11
C ASN A 260 15.07 -9.87 19.90
N ILE A 261 14.63 -10.33 21.07
CA ILE A 261 15.36 -11.35 21.86
C ILE A 261 15.10 -12.74 21.25
N ILE A 262 13.89 -13.00 20.79
CA ILE A 262 13.45 -14.31 20.27
C ILE A 262 14.06 -14.60 18.91
N LYS A 263 13.91 -13.70 17.93
CA LYS A 263 14.27 -13.93 16.53
C LYS A 263 15.70 -14.51 16.32
N PRO A 264 16.77 -13.99 16.94
CA PRO A 264 18.11 -14.53 16.74
C PRO A 264 18.34 -15.89 17.40
N LYS A 265 17.51 -16.29 18.38
CA LYS A 265 17.71 -17.51 19.18
C LYS A 265 16.85 -18.67 18.73
N LEU A 266 15.70 -18.36 18.11
CA LEU A 266 14.71 -19.37 17.74
C LEU A 266 15.30 -20.45 16.84
N THR A 267 15.06 -21.70 17.20
CA THR A 267 15.55 -22.89 16.49
C THR A 267 14.38 -23.73 16.02
N TYR A 268 14.49 -24.29 14.83
CA TYR A 268 13.45 -25.13 14.23
C TYR A 268 13.62 -26.60 14.67
N HIS A 269 12.56 -27.18 15.27
CA HIS A 269 12.63 -28.50 15.92
C HIS A 269 11.79 -29.59 15.25
N PHE A 270 11.20 -29.33 14.09
CA PHE A 270 10.48 -30.39 13.37
C PHE A 270 11.44 -31.34 12.65
N PRO A 271 11.11 -32.61 12.51
CA PRO A 271 11.90 -33.58 11.75
C PRO A 271 11.94 -33.16 10.26
N GLY A 272 13.10 -33.20 9.66
CA GLY A 272 13.26 -32.86 8.23
C GLY A 272 14.58 -32.13 7.94
N PRO A 273 14.71 -31.57 6.76
CA PRO A 273 15.96 -30.96 6.31
C PRO A 273 16.35 -29.68 7.08
N TYR A 274 15.42 -29.05 7.77
CA TYR A 274 15.65 -27.81 8.52
C TYR A 274 15.83 -28.03 10.03
N SER A 275 15.73 -29.28 10.50
CA SER A 275 15.83 -29.62 11.92
C SER A 275 17.13 -29.13 12.54
N GLY A 276 17.04 -28.37 13.63
CA GLY A 276 18.18 -27.78 14.35
C GLY A 276 18.73 -26.48 13.73
N MET A 277 18.22 -26.03 12.59
CA MET A 277 18.60 -24.75 12.02
C MET A 277 18.00 -23.58 12.82
N LYS A 278 18.68 -22.43 12.83
CA LYS A 278 18.07 -21.19 13.30
C LYS A 278 16.95 -20.79 12.35
N VAL A 279 15.80 -20.37 12.91
CA VAL A 279 14.66 -19.91 12.08
C VAL A 279 15.06 -18.69 11.23
N ASN A 280 15.98 -17.86 11.71
CA ASN A 280 16.57 -16.74 10.94
C ASN A 280 17.28 -17.20 9.64
N ASP A 281 17.76 -18.43 9.59
CA ASP A 281 18.49 -18.97 8.44
C ASP A 281 17.60 -19.74 7.47
N ILE A 282 16.31 -19.85 7.79
CA ILE A 282 15.28 -20.49 6.95
C ILE A 282 14.50 -19.43 6.20
N GLY A 283 14.25 -19.65 4.92
CA GLY A 283 13.29 -18.85 4.16
C GLY A 283 11.86 -19.18 4.58
N PHE A 284 10.97 -18.20 4.62
CA PHE A 284 9.62 -18.41 5.12
C PHE A 284 8.81 -19.37 4.24
N TRP A 285 8.97 -19.31 2.93
CA TRP A 285 8.37 -20.30 2.02
C TRP A 285 8.83 -21.73 2.37
N ASN A 286 10.13 -21.92 2.62
CA ASN A 286 10.66 -23.23 3.01
C ASN A 286 10.03 -23.70 4.31
N LEU A 287 9.91 -22.82 5.31
CA LEU A 287 9.27 -23.14 6.59
C LEU A 287 7.79 -23.49 6.42
N ILE A 288 7.01 -22.68 5.69
CA ILE A 288 5.60 -22.98 5.41
C ILE A 288 5.48 -24.35 4.76
N LYS A 289 6.29 -24.59 3.71
CA LYS A 289 6.23 -25.82 2.92
C LYS A 289 6.59 -27.09 3.70
N ASP A 290 7.42 -26.95 4.73
CA ASP A 290 7.74 -28.05 5.65
C ASP A 290 6.57 -28.36 6.61
N GLN A 291 5.78 -27.36 6.98
CA GLN A 291 4.66 -27.48 7.94
C GLN A 291 3.34 -27.91 7.28
N VAL A 292 3.09 -27.51 6.04
CA VAL A 292 1.86 -27.81 5.28
C VAL A 292 2.18 -28.50 3.95
N SER A 293 1.16 -29.09 3.31
CA SER A 293 1.29 -29.65 1.96
C SER A 293 1.54 -28.55 0.92
N GLN A 294 1.88 -28.92 -0.33
CA GLN A 294 1.93 -27.98 -1.43
C GLN A 294 0.59 -27.26 -1.63
N GLU A 295 -0.52 -27.97 -1.46
CA GLU A 295 -1.84 -27.38 -1.53
C GLU A 295 -2.16 -26.46 -0.35
N GLY A 296 -1.65 -26.75 0.84
CA GLY A 296 -1.69 -25.84 1.99
C GLY A 296 -0.90 -24.57 1.75
N PHE A 297 0.29 -24.67 1.12
CA PHE A 297 1.06 -23.50 0.70
C PHE A 297 0.29 -22.67 -0.34
N ASN A 298 -0.27 -23.32 -1.38
CA ASN A 298 -1.05 -22.62 -2.41
C ASN A 298 -2.25 -21.90 -1.79
N PHE A 299 -2.94 -22.55 -0.85
CA PHE A 299 -4.06 -21.96 -0.12
C PHE A 299 -3.65 -20.69 0.64
N LEU A 300 -2.54 -20.74 1.38
CA LEU A 300 -2.01 -19.59 2.13
C LEU A 300 -1.56 -18.46 1.18
N ALA A 301 -0.92 -18.79 0.06
CA ALA A 301 -0.47 -17.83 -0.93
C ALA A 301 -1.65 -17.14 -1.64
N ASP A 302 -2.67 -17.91 -2.04
CA ASP A 302 -3.82 -17.40 -2.79
C ASP A 302 -4.80 -16.64 -1.88
N ALA A 303 -5.21 -17.25 -0.77
CA ALA A 303 -6.25 -16.73 0.09
C ALA A 303 -5.74 -15.82 1.23
N GLY A 304 -4.43 -15.78 1.47
CA GLY A 304 -3.78 -14.85 2.41
C GLY A 304 -3.66 -13.40 1.92
N GLY A 305 -4.10 -13.11 0.71
CA GLY A 305 -4.20 -11.75 0.15
C GLY A 305 -2.96 -11.25 -0.56
N TYR A 306 -1.76 -11.39 0.00
CA TYR A 306 -0.49 -10.96 -0.59
C TYR A 306 0.43 -12.15 -0.85
N TYR A 307 0.96 -12.27 -2.06
CA TYR A 307 1.99 -13.28 -2.36
C TYR A 307 3.30 -13.03 -1.61
N SER A 308 3.63 -11.77 -1.35
CA SER A 308 4.80 -11.40 -0.54
C SER A 308 4.81 -12.01 0.86
N ASN A 309 3.64 -12.33 1.42
CA ASN A 309 3.55 -13.00 2.72
C ASN A 309 4.10 -14.43 2.71
N THR A 310 4.22 -15.07 1.55
CA THR A 310 4.62 -16.47 1.40
C THR A 310 5.90 -16.67 0.60
N ILE A 311 6.62 -15.59 0.26
CA ILE A 311 7.91 -15.69 -0.41
C ILE A 311 9.02 -16.16 0.53
N ASN A 312 10.21 -16.35 -0.02
CA ASN A 312 11.35 -16.87 0.72
C ASN A 312 12.15 -15.75 1.43
N TRP A 313 11.47 -14.96 2.24
CA TRP A 313 12.09 -13.99 3.12
C TRP A 313 12.48 -14.62 4.47
N ASN A 314 13.14 -13.88 5.34
CA ASN A 314 13.60 -14.36 6.63
C ASN A 314 12.44 -14.87 7.48
N ALA A 315 12.40 -16.14 7.81
CA ALA A 315 11.29 -16.73 8.56
C ALA A 315 11.15 -16.12 9.96
N ALA A 316 12.24 -15.83 10.66
CA ALA A 316 12.16 -15.25 11.99
C ALA A 316 11.57 -13.81 11.98
N GLU A 317 11.78 -13.04 10.92
CA GLU A 317 11.15 -11.74 10.72
C GLU A 317 9.68 -11.88 10.27
N ALA A 318 9.36 -12.95 9.53
CA ALA A 318 8.01 -13.23 9.06
C ALA A 318 7.03 -13.55 10.20
N LEU A 319 7.46 -14.28 11.24
CA LEU A 319 6.57 -14.72 12.33
C LEU A 319 5.87 -13.52 13.02
N PRO A 320 6.59 -12.51 13.55
CA PRO A 320 5.94 -11.36 14.20
C PRO A 320 5.12 -10.51 13.22
N TYR A 321 5.55 -10.40 11.95
CA TYR A 321 4.83 -9.65 10.95
C TYR A 321 3.45 -10.26 10.68
N MET A 322 3.38 -11.59 10.47
CA MET A 322 2.14 -12.28 10.16
C MET A 322 1.12 -12.21 11.30
N ILE A 323 1.54 -12.36 12.56
CA ILE A 323 0.64 -12.29 13.72
C ILE A 323 0.30 -10.85 14.13
N GLY A 324 1.15 -9.88 13.84
CA GLY A 324 0.93 -8.48 14.16
C GLY A 324 0.02 -7.76 13.18
N ASP A 325 0.18 -8.03 11.89
CA ASP A 325 -0.49 -7.28 10.82
C ASP A 325 -1.79 -7.95 10.34
N PHE A 326 -1.83 -9.28 10.29
CA PHE A 326 -2.89 -9.98 9.57
C PHE A 326 -3.79 -10.86 10.43
N SER A 327 -3.39 -11.16 11.64
CA SER A 327 -4.07 -12.17 12.46
C SER A 327 -4.42 -11.75 13.88
N SER A 328 -4.09 -10.53 14.30
CA SER A 328 -4.47 -10.03 15.62
C SER A 328 -5.81 -9.32 15.57
N SER A 329 -6.78 -9.80 16.33
CA SER A 329 -8.09 -9.14 16.53
C SER A 329 -7.98 -7.78 17.25
N THR A 330 -6.82 -7.45 17.81
CA THR A 330 -6.57 -6.19 18.53
C THR A 330 -5.90 -5.12 17.66
N VAL A 331 -5.50 -5.47 16.43
CA VAL A 331 -4.88 -4.53 15.51
C VAL A 331 -5.93 -3.56 14.97
N THR A 332 -5.70 -2.26 15.20
CA THR A 332 -6.54 -1.21 14.64
C THR A 332 -5.79 -0.48 13.53
N TYR A 333 -6.34 -0.56 12.34
CA TYR A 333 -5.85 0.18 11.18
C TYR A 333 -6.44 1.59 11.16
N ARG A 334 -5.58 2.57 10.89
CA ARG A 334 -5.95 3.97 10.73
C ARG A 334 -5.32 4.59 9.50
N THR A 335 -5.90 5.70 9.06
CA THR A 335 -5.37 6.52 7.98
C THR A 335 -5.57 8.01 8.29
N ILE A 336 -5.23 8.88 7.34
CA ILE A 336 -5.41 10.32 7.44
C ILE A 336 -6.57 10.74 6.53
N GLU A 337 -7.51 11.51 7.08
CA GLU A 337 -8.62 12.08 6.29
C GLU A 337 -8.05 12.90 5.14
N GLY A 338 -8.43 12.57 3.91
CA GLY A 338 -7.98 13.25 2.70
C GLY A 338 -6.71 12.71 2.04
N GLY A 339 -6.08 11.67 2.61
CA GLY A 339 -4.95 10.96 2.01
C GLY A 339 -3.79 10.70 2.97
N TYR A 340 -3.24 9.51 2.89
CA TYR A 340 -2.14 9.13 3.79
C TYR A 340 -0.82 9.85 3.48
N ASP A 341 -0.65 10.36 2.25
CA ASP A 341 0.52 11.16 1.87
C ASP A 341 0.59 12.52 2.57
N LEU A 342 -0.51 12.99 3.18
CA LEU A 342 -0.55 14.26 3.91
C LEU A 342 0.45 14.34 5.07
N ILE A 343 0.88 13.20 5.64
CA ILE A 343 1.95 13.19 6.63
C ILE A 343 3.29 13.69 6.06
N ALA A 344 3.58 13.37 4.79
CA ALA A 344 4.77 13.87 4.10
C ALA A 344 4.66 15.37 3.83
N TYR A 345 3.49 15.84 3.44
CA TYR A 345 3.22 17.26 3.22
C TYR A 345 3.28 18.08 4.50
N ALA A 346 2.78 17.56 5.63
CA ALA A 346 2.88 18.23 6.93
C ALA A 346 4.35 18.37 7.39
N LEU A 347 5.17 17.33 7.23
CA LEU A 347 6.60 17.38 7.51
C LEU A 347 7.31 18.40 6.61
N ALA A 348 6.99 18.40 5.32
CA ALA A 348 7.57 19.34 4.36
C ALA A 348 7.17 20.80 4.67
N ASP A 349 5.91 21.04 4.97
CA ASP A 349 5.40 22.37 5.34
C ASP A 349 6.10 22.90 6.60
N ALA A 350 6.20 22.05 7.64
CA ALA A 350 6.88 22.41 8.88
C ALA A 350 8.38 22.72 8.67
N TYR A 351 9.06 21.98 7.80
CA TYR A 351 10.45 22.25 7.43
C TYR A 351 10.57 23.54 6.61
N LEU A 352 9.74 23.74 5.57
CA LEU A 352 9.80 24.89 4.68
C LEU A 352 9.44 26.22 5.36
N LYS A 353 8.79 26.21 6.53
CA LYS A 353 8.56 27.41 7.35
C LYS A 353 9.84 27.96 8.00
N GLU A 354 10.92 27.16 8.04
CA GLU A 354 12.21 27.62 8.54
C GLU A 354 12.93 28.50 7.51
N LYS A 355 13.56 29.58 7.97
CA LYS A 355 14.23 30.54 7.10
C LYS A 355 15.37 29.88 6.30
N GLY A 356 15.25 29.88 4.98
CA GLY A 356 16.26 29.34 4.07
C GLY A 356 16.13 27.85 3.78
N ALA A 357 15.13 27.16 4.38
CA ALA A 357 14.80 25.77 4.06
C ALA A 357 14.28 25.65 2.61
N ASN A 358 14.75 24.64 1.86
CA ASN A 358 14.27 24.37 0.51
C ASN A 358 14.26 22.85 0.23
N ILE A 359 13.32 22.47 -0.64
CA ILE A 359 13.26 21.15 -1.27
C ILE A 359 13.47 21.35 -2.77
N TRP A 360 14.58 20.84 -3.28
CA TRP A 360 15.04 21.01 -4.65
C TRP A 360 14.59 19.84 -5.51
N MET A 361 13.52 20.02 -6.27
CA MET A 361 12.88 19.01 -7.10
C MET A 361 13.60 18.85 -8.45
N GLY A 362 13.52 17.64 -9.04
CA GLY A 362 14.15 17.35 -10.32
C GLY A 362 15.69 17.31 -10.27
N ASN A 363 16.27 17.14 -9.09
CA ASN A 363 17.72 17.11 -8.87
C ASN A 363 18.17 15.71 -8.43
N ARG A 364 18.54 14.86 -9.39
CA ARG A 364 18.94 13.46 -9.17
C ARG A 364 20.44 13.37 -8.84
N LEU A 365 20.76 12.87 -7.64
CA LEU A 365 22.15 12.55 -7.30
C LEU A 365 22.69 11.45 -8.23
N VAL A 366 23.84 11.69 -8.86
CA VAL A 366 24.51 10.75 -9.75
C VAL A 366 25.65 10.05 -9.02
N THR A 367 26.54 10.84 -8.42
CA THR A 367 27.72 10.36 -7.68
C THR A 367 28.16 11.41 -6.66
N PHE A 368 29.07 11.04 -5.79
CA PHE A 368 29.76 11.95 -4.89
C PHE A 368 31.21 11.50 -4.68
N ASP A 369 32.09 12.47 -4.50
CA ASP A 369 33.51 12.24 -4.33
C ASP A 369 34.01 12.85 -3.01
N LYS A 370 35.01 12.23 -2.39
CA LYS A 370 35.69 12.77 -1.22
C LYS A 370 36.63 13.87 -1.63
N GLN A 371 36.62 14.99 -0.93
CA GLN A 371 37.56 16.06 -1.17
C GLN A 371 38.82 15.90 -0.30
N THR A 372 39.96 16.14 -0.88
CA THR A 372 41.27 16.06 -0.21
C THR A 372 41.71 17.41 0.37
N SER A 373 41.06 18.49 -0.01
CA SER A 373 41.34 19.88 0.43
C SER A 373 40.05 20.70 0.45
N GLY A 374 40.04 21.78 1.20
CA GLY A 374 38.88 22.67 1.33
C GLY A 374 38.16 22.53 2.66
N LYS A 375 37.05 23.28 2.80
CA LYS A 375 36.23 23.30 4.01
C LYS A 375 35.27 22.09 4.10
N TYR A 376 34.82 21.62 2.95
CA TYR A 376 33.78 20.58 2.85
C TYR A 376 34.41 19.21 2.52
N LYS A 377 33.82 18.16 3.07
CA LYS A 377 34.35 16.78 2.95
C LYS A 377 34.01 16.12 1.62
N TYR A 378 32.86 16.48 1.03
CA TYR A 378 32.34 15.80 -0.16
C TYR A 378 31.92 16.79 -1.23
N GLN A 379 32.05 16.39 -2.50
CA GLN A 379 31.47 17.02 -3.66
C GLN A 379 30.45 16.08 -4.29
N LEU A 380 29.19 16.51 -4.33
CA LEU A 380 28.07 15.78 -4.93
C LEU A 380 27.87 16.25 -6.36
N LYS A 381 27.57 15.31 -7.28
CA LYS A 381 27.20 15.61 -8.67
C LYS A 381 25.74 15.25 -8.90
N PHE A 382 24.96 16.25 -9.29
CA PHE A 382 23.53 16.10 -9.58
C PHE A 382 23.27 16.24 -11.08
N PHE A 383 22.35 15.44 -11.59
CA PHE A 383 21.73 15.67 -12.88
C PHE A 383 20.40 16.41 -12.65
N HIS A 384 20.25 17.56 -13.29
CA HIS A 384 19.04 18.37 -13.22
C HIS A 384 18.10 18.03 -14.38
N GLU A 385 16.91 17.50 -14.06
CA GLU A 385 16.00 16.92 -15.05
C GLU A 385 15.43 17.94 -16.03
N LYS A 386 15.18 19.18 -15.59
CA LYS A 386 14.61 20.24 -16.43
C LYS A 386 15.62 20.79 -17.44
N SER A 387 16.82 21.14 -17.00
CA SER A 387 17.85 21.71 -17.88
C SER A 387 18.72 20.64 -18.56
N LYS A 388 18.62 19.39 -18.16
CA LYS A 388 19.46 18.26 -18.63
C LYS A 388 20.98 18.52 -18.45
N THR A 389 21.34 19.22 -17.38
CA THR A 389 22.73 19.58 -17.05
C THR A 389 23.21 18.91 -15.77
N ILE A 390 24.53 18.73 -15.68
CA ILE A 390 25.20 18.32 -14.45
C ILE A 390 25.67 19.55 -13.69
N TRP A 391 25.47 19.55 -12.37
CA TRP A 391 25.96 20.57 -11.47
C TRP A 391 26.52 19.95 -10.19
N THR A 392 27.28 20.70 -9.40
CA THR A 392 27.94 20.22 -8.20
C THR A 392 27.53 20.97 -6.95
N LEU A 393 27.58 20.28 -5.82
CA LEU A 393 27.33 20.78 -4.47
C LEU A 393 28.42 20.27 -3.52
N GLU A 394 28.92 21.13 -2.66
CA GLU A 394 29.84 20.74 -1.59
C GLU A 394 29.10 20.57 -0.27
N THR A 395 29.45 19.54 0.52
CA THR A 395 28.81 19.29 1.81
C THR A 395 29.73 18.54 2.79
N ASN A 396 29.39 18.63 4.08
CA ASN A 396 30.10 17.90 5.14
C ASN A 396 29.41 16.59 5.54
N LYS A 397 28.10 16.49 5.33
CA LYS A 397 27.32 15.29 5.67
C LYS A 397 26.31 14.96 4.56
N ILE A 398 26.14 13.66 4.29
CA ILE A 398 25.20 13.15 3.32
C ILE A 398 24.21 12.21 4.03
N VAL A 399 22.91 12.44 3.87
CA VAL A 399 21.86 11.52 4.29
C VAL A 399 21.19 10.94 3.05
N LEU A 400 21.40 9.65 2.80
CA LEU A 400 20.81 8.89 1.70
C LEU A 400 19.45 8.33 2.18
N ALA A 401 18.38 9.13 2.05
CA ALA A 401 17.02 8.77 2.43
C ALA A 401 16.27 8.10 1.25
N ILE A 402 16.89 7.08 0.67
CA ILE A 402 16.48 6.44 -0.57
C ILE A 402 16.40 4.91 -0.44
N PRO A 403 15.54 4.22 -1.20
CA PRO A 403 15.37 2.78 -1.12
C PRO A 403 16.57 2.02 -1.73
N ARG A 404 16.63 0.71 -1.50
CA ARG A 404 17.67 -0.18 -2.03
C ARG A 404 17.95 0.07 -3.52
N ARG A 405 16.91 0.09 -4.37
CA ARG A 405 17.12 0.27 -5.81
C ARG A 405 17.77 1.60 -6.16
N SER A 406 17.39 2.67 -5.48
CA SER A 406 18.03 3.98 -5.68
C SER A 406 19.49 4.00 -5.24
N LEU A 407 19.87 3.24 -4.19
CA LEU A 407 21.29 3.04 -3.84
C LEU A 407 22.05 2.31 -4.96
N GLU A 408 21.44 1.28 -5.56
CA GLU A 408 22.02 0.52 -6.68
C GLU A 408 22.17 1.35 -7.97
N LEU A 409 21.38 2.44 -8.13
CA LEU A 409 21.45 3.35 -9.28
C LEU A 409 22.49 4.46 -9.16
N LEU A 410 23.06 4.68 -7.98
CA LEU A 410 24.20 5.56 -7.81
C LEU A 410 25.46 4.96 -8.48
N ASP A 411 26.41 5.82 -8.78
CA ASP A 411 27.68 5.37 -9.37
C ASP A 411 28.38 4.35 -8.45
N GLN A 412 28.40 3.10 -8.89
CA GLN A 412 28.97 1.98 -8.14
C GLN A 412 30.51 1.93 -8.18
N ASN A 413 31.16 2.82 -8.95
CA ASN A 413 32.60 2.93 -9.01
C ASN A 413 33.15 4.00 -8.06
N ASN A 414 32.31 4.74 -7.34
CA ASN A 414 32.78 5.70 -6.37
C ASN A 414 33.31 5.00 -5.10
N PHE A 415 34.16 5.69 -4.32
CA PHE A 415 34.82 5.15 -3.13
C PHE A 415 33.89 4.52 -2.09
N PHE A 416 32.64 4.93 -2.04
CA PHE A 416 31.65 4.46 -1.04
C PHE A 416 30.96 3.16 -1.46
N PHE A 417 30.81 2.92 -2.77
CA PHE A 417 30.12 1.76 -3.34
C PHE A 417 31.05 0.76 -4.02
N ASP A 418 32.36 1.08 -4.17
CA ASP A 418 33.33 0.29 -4.93
C ASP A 418 33.33 -1.19 -4.50
N LYS A 419 33.07 -2.09 -5.44
CA LYS A 419 32.86 -3.51 -5.18
C LYS A 419 34.11 -4.21 -4.61
N ASP A 420 35.29 -3.77 -4.99
CA ASP A 420 36.54 -4.42 -4.59
C ASP A 420 36.95 -4.01 -3.18
N THR A 421 36.61 -2.79 -2.75
CA THR A 421 36.94 -2.25 -1.44
C THR A 421 35.79 -2.25 -0.44
N GLN A 422 34.56 -2.36 -0.88
CA GLN A 422 33.32 -2.27 -0.08
C GLN A 422 32.42 -3.53 -0.17
N GLU A 423 33.04 -4.72 -0.28
CA GLU A 423 32.32 -6.00 -0.41
C GLU A 423 31.23 -6.21 0.65
N VAL A 424 31.55 -5.89 1.91
CA VAL A 424 30.58 -6.02 3.05
C VAL A 424 29.39 -5.10 2.84
N PHE A 425 29.62 -3.88 2.36
CA PHE A 425 28.53 -2.95 2.10
C PHE A 425 27.64 -3.42 0.94
N GLN A 426 28.22 -3.88 -0.15
CA GLN A 426 27.48 -4.43 -1.29
C GLN A 426 26.63 -5.66 -0.88
N LYS A 427 27.20 -6.55 -0.05
CA LYS A 427 26.49 -7.68 0.51
C LYS A 427 25.30 -7.22 1.36
N ASN A 428 25.47 -6.18 2.18
CA ASN A 428 24.42 -5.67 3.04
C ASN A 428 23.35 -4.87 2.27
N ILE A 429 23.69 -4.14 1.19
CA ILE A 429 22.71 -3.58 0.26
C ILE A 429 21.79 -4.70 -0.27
N ALA A 430 22.34 -5.86 -0.59
CA ALA A 430 21.61 -6.99 -1.12
C ALA A 430 20.84 -7.82 -0.07
N SER A 431 20.91 -7.46 1.23
CA SER A 431 20.30 -8.21 2.34
C SER A 431 18.77 -8.20 2.36
N VAL A 432 18.14 -7.33 1.59
CA VAL A 432 16.69 -7.20 1.53
C VAL A 432 16.16 -7.58 0.14
N ILE A 433 14.96 -8.14 0.09
CA ILE A 433 14.22 -8.41 -1.14
C ILE A 433 13.50 -7.11 -1.54
N LYS A 434 13.49 -6.79 -2.81
CA LYS A 434 12.64 -5.74 -3.39
C LYS A 434 11.31 -6.38 -3.76
N GLU A 435 10.21 -5.89 -3.21
CA GLU A 435 8.90 -6.48 -3.43
C GLU A 435 8.11 -5.67 -4.46
N PRO A 436 7.96 -6.18 -5.70
CA PRO A 436 7.16 -5.53 -6.72
C PRO A 436 5.73 -5.38 -6.25
N SER A 437 5.13 -4.23 -6.50
CA SER A 437 3.69 -4.02 -6.29
C SER A 437 3.10 -3.08 -7.33
N LEU A 438 1.85 -3.33 -7.70
CA LEU A 438 1.13 -2.52 -8.67
C LEU A 438 -0.31 -2.30 -8.20
N LYS A 439 -0.82 -1.09 -8.41
CA LYS A 439 -2.19 -0.71 -8.09
C LYS A 439 -2.88 -0.10 -9.31
N ILE A 440 -4.19 -0.40 -9.46
CA ILE A 440 -5.04 0.17 -10.51
C ILE A 440 -6.28 0.78 -9.86
N LEU A 441 -6.36 2.11 -9.84
CA LEU A 441 -7.56 2.85 -9.45
C LEU A 441 -8.52 2.95 -10.63
N MET A 442 -9.81 2.78 -10.36
CA MET A 442 -10.90 2.80 -11.34
C MET A 442 -12.05 3.67 -10.82
N GLY A 443 -12.35 4.76 -11.53
CA GLY A 443 -13.50 5.62 -11.22
C GLY A 443 -14.73 5.20 -12.00
N PHE A 444 -15.86 5.06 -11.32
CA PHE A 444 -17.15 4.67 -11.88
C PHE A 444 -18.18 5.79 -11.75
N GLU A 445 -19.14 5.83 -12.65
CA GLU A 445 -20.29 6.77 -12.59
C GLU A 445 -21.22 6.44 -11.40
N GLU A 446 -21.29 5.16 -11.00
CA GLU A 446 -22.15 4.66 -9.93
C GLU A 446 -21.45 3.54 -9.14
N PRO A 447 -21.73 3.41 -7.82
CA PRO A 447 -21.15 2.37 -6.96
C PRO A 447 -21.90 1.03 -7.10
N TRP A 448 -21.77 0.35 -8.25
CA TRP A 448 -22.45 -0.90 -8.56
C TRP A 448 -22.30 -1.98 -7.46
N TRP A 449 -21.20 -2.00 -6.72
CA TRP A 449 -20.95 -2.97 -5.64
C TRP A 449 -21.84 -2.76 -4.41
N ILE A 450 -22.37 -1.56 -4.20
CA ILE A 450 -23.29 -1.27 -3.10
C ILE A 450 -24.68 -1.81 -3.43
N GLU A 451 -25.16 -1.52 -4.63
CA GLU A 451 -26.50 -1.91 -5.05
C GLU A 451 -26.67 -3.42 -5.08
N ASP A 452 -25.69 -4.10 -5.65
CA ASP A 452 -25.75 -5.54 -5.89
C ASP A 452 -25.39 -6.38 -4.68
N PHE A 453 -24.40 -5.95 -3.91
CA PHE A 453 -23.75 -6.83 -2.91
C PHE A 453 -23.78 -6.27 -1.49
N LYS A 454 -24.26 -5.05 -1.30
CA LYS A 454 -24.25 -4.34 -0.01
C LYS A 454 -22.84 -4.21 0.55
N THR A 455 -21.85 -4.15 -0.32
CA THR A 455 -20.45 -3.93 0.02
C THR A 455 -20.22 -2.44 0.12
N TYR A 456 -19.93 -1.94 1.30
CA TYR A 456 -19.75 -0.51 1.53
C TYR A 456 -18.27 -0.11 1.51
N ASP A 457 -17.44 -0.94 2.11
CA ASP A 457 -15.99 -0.72 2.23
C ASP A 457 -15.24 -2.06 2.35
N GLY A 458 -13.95 -2.03 2.71
CA GLY A 458 -13.12 -3.22 2.85
C GLY A 458 -12.55 -3.71 1.52
N HIS A 459 -12.20 -4.98 1.46
CA HIS A 459 -11.62 -5.57 0.25
C HIS A 459 -11.98 -7.03 0.05
N SER A 460 -12.15 -7.39 -1.20
CA SER A 460 -12.30 -8.78 -1.67
C SER A 460 -10.96 -9.32 -2.17
N ILE A 461 -10.73 -10.63 -2.00
CA ILE A 461 -9.46 -11.32 -2.28
C ILE A 461 -9.66 -12.40 -3.33
N THR A 462 -8.68 -12.61 -4.22
CA THR A 462 -8.75 -13.64 -5.26
C THR A 462 -7.37 -14.18 -5.64
N ASP A 463 -7.32 -15.38 -6.19
CA ASP A 463 -6.15 -15.96 -6.87
C ASP A 463 -5.94 -15.41 -8.29
N LEU A 464 -6.89 -14.63 -8.81
CA LEU A 464 -6.73 -13.94 -10.10
C LEU A 464 -5.64 -12.84 -10.00
N PRO A 465 -5.01 -12.44 -11.11
CA PRO A 465 -3.95 -11.42 -11.12
C PRO A 465 -4.31 -10.05 -10.53
N ILE A 466 -5.59 -9.68 -10.35
CA ILE A 466 -5.97 -8.46 -9.60
C ILE A 466 -5.66 -8.58 -8.11
N ARG A 467 -5.57 -9.78 -7.56
CA ARG A 467 -5.32 -10.14 -6.16
C ARG A 467 -6.31 -9.57 -5.17
N GLN A 468 -6.37 -8.27 -5.00
CA GLN A 468 -7.26 -7.61 -4.05
C GLN A 468 -7.98 -6.45 -4.73
N CYS A 469 -9.26 -6.30 -4.37
CA CYS A 469 -10.14 -5.25 -4.85
C CYS A 469 -10.69 -4.48 -3.63
N TYR A 470 -10.30 -3.18 -3.46
CA TYR A 470 -10.74 -2.35 -2.34
C TYR A 470 -11.83 -1.38 -2.78
N TYR A 471 -12.86 -1.22 -1.95
CA TYR A 471 -13.99 -0.33 -2.17
C TYR A 471 -13.73 1.00 -1.45
N PHE A 472 -13.26 2.04 -2.18
CA PHE A 472 -12.80 3.30 -1.57
C PHE A 472 -13.89 4.33 -1.35
N GLY A 473 -15.06 4.18 -1.95
CA GLY A 473 -16.18 5.03 -1.60
C GLY A 473 -16.93 5.68 -2.74
N VAL A 474 -17.86 6.56 -2.35
CA VAL A 474 -18.74 7.33 -3.22
C VAL A 474 -18.52 8.82 -2.99
N ASP A 475 -18.54 9.64 -4.05
CA ASP A 475 -18.39 11.08 -3.97
C ASP A 475 -19.48 11.72 -3.10
N GLN A 476 -19.13 12.80 -2.41
CA GLN A 476 -20.09 13.52 -1.54
C GLN A 476 -21.18 14.25 -2.32
N ASN A 477 -20.87 14.69 -3.54
CA ASN A 477 -21.71 15.56 -4.32
C ASN A 477 -22.60 14.81 -5.33
N ASP A 478 -22.13 13.66 -5.79
CA ASP A 478 -22.82 12.87 -6.82
C ASP A 478 -22.65 11.35 -6.59
N SER A 479 -22.88 10.53 -7.61
CA SER A 479 -22.75 9.07 -7.56
C SER A 479 -21.39 8.54 -8.01
N HIS A 480 -20.45 9.40 -8.40
CA HIS A 480 -19.12 8.94 -8.77
C HIS A 480 -18.47 8.18 -7.62
N SER A 481 -17.80 7.11 -7.96
CA SER A 481 -17.31 6.18 -6.96
C SER A 481 -15.94 5.62 -7.35
N LEU A 482 -15.14 5.27 -6.36
CA LEU A 482 -13.77 4.85 -6.52
C LEU A 482 -13.55 3.42 -6.05
N LEU A 483 -13.00 2.62 -6.93
CA LEU A 483 -12.54 1.27 -6.68
C LEU A 483 -11.01 1.20 -6.87
N LEU A 484 -10.29 0.62 -5.93
CA LEU A 484 -8.96 0.09 -6.20
C LEU A 484 -9.18 -1.30 -6.82
N GLY A 485 -9.30 -1.34 -8.14
CA GLY A 485 -9.68 -2.55 -8.89
C GLY A 485 -8.62 -3.64 -8.89
N SER A 486 -7.37 -3.27 -8.63
CA SER A 486 -6.28 -4.23 -8.40
C SER A 486 -5.27 -3.67 -7.41
N TYR A 487 -4.97 -4.46 -6.39
CA TYR A 487 -3.76 -4.32 -5.59
C TYR A 487 -3.03 -5.66 -5.62
N ASN A 488 -1.98 -5.73 -6.40
CA ASN A 488 -1.24 -6.95 -6.65
C ASN A 488 0.25 -6.79 -6.34
N ASP A 489 0.93 -7.91 -6.16
CA ASP A 489 2.33 -7.96 -5.76
C ASP A 489 3.06 -9.14 -6.42
N MET A 490 4.37 -9.16 -6.28
CA MET A 490 5.24 -10.25 -6.69
C MET A 490 5.07 -10.66 -8.17
N THR A 491 4.76 -11.93 -8.42
CA THR A 491 4.66 -12.48 -9.78
C THR A 491 3.51 -11.91 -10.59
N THR A 492 2.42 -11.49 -9.95
CA THR A 492 1.27 -10.90 -10.64
C THR A 492 1.57 -9.52 -11.21
N VAL A 493 2.55 -8.79 -10.68
CA VAL A 493 3.00 -7.52 -11.26
C VAL A 493 3.50 -7.72 -12.69
N SER A 494 4.23 -8.81 -12.97
CA SER A 494 4.73 -9.10 -14.32
C SER A 494 3.59 -9.37 -15.33
N PHE A 495 2.47 -9.94 -14.89
CA PHE A 495 1.27 -10.09 -15.71
C PHE A 495 0.76 -8.71 -16.18
N TRP A 496 0.64 -7.75 -15.28
CA TRP A 496 0.16 -6.40 -15.59
C TRP A 496 1.18 -5.60 -16.40
N GLN A 497 2.47 -5.76 -16.14
CA GLN A 497 3.55 -5.10 -16.90
C GLN A 497 3.51 -5.45 -18.38
N ALA A 498 3.14 -6.68 -18.74
CA ALA A 498 2.96 -7.10 -20.12
C ALA A 498 1.84 -6.34 -20.85
N LEU A 499 0.91 -5.76 -20.11
CA LEU A 499 -0.23 -5.01 -20.63
C LEU A 499 -0.03 -3.48 -20.55
N THR A 500 1.10 -3.02 -20.02
CA THR A 500 1.41 -1.59 -19.94
C THR A 500 1.87 -1.05 -21.30
N LYS A 501 1.84 0.27 -21.42
CA LYS A 501 2.36 0.98 -22.57
C LYS A 501 3.87 0.74 -22.70
N SER A 502 4.35 0.37 -23.89
CA SER A 502 5.79 0.30 -24.15
C SER A 502 6.47 1.64 -23.86
N GLN A 503 7.63 1.57 -23.19
CA GLN A 503 8.46 2.76 -22.97
C GLN A 503 9.22 3.18 -24.23
N THR A 504 9.33 2.29 -25.23
CA THR A 504 10.00 2.56 -26.50
C THR A 504 9.01 3.16 -27.48
N LYS A 505 9.25 4.41 -27.92
CA LYS A 505 8.38 5.08 -28.89
C LYS A 505 8.28 4.27 -30.18
N GLY A 506 7.05 3.92 -30.57
CA GLY A 506 6.72 3.28 -31.83
C GLY A 506 6.62 1.76 -31.82
N GLU A 507 6.91 1.07 -30.72
CA GLU A 507 6.94 -0.40 -30.66
C GLU A 507 5.68 -1.05 -30.05
N SER A 508 4.80 -0.29 -29.42
CA SER A 508 3.59 -0.83 -28.80
C SER A 508 2.32 -0.46 -29.56
N ASN A 509 1.56 -1.48 -29.97
CA ASN A 509 0.20 -1.33 -30.51
C ASN A 509 -0.87 -1.16 -29.42
N LEU A 510 -0.49 -1.15 -28.14
CA LEU A 510 -1.44 -1.05 -27.03
C LEU A 510 -1.98 0.39 -26.92
N LYS A 511 -3.29 0.51 -27.09
CA LYS A 511 -4.00 1.79 -26.97
C LYS A 511 -4.25 2.14 -25.53
N LEU A 512 -4.11 3.42 -25.18
CA LEU A 512 -4.56 3.93 -23.90
C LEU A 512 -6.08 3.81 -23.77
N PHE A 513 -6.54 3.46 -22.60
CA PHE A 513 -7.95 3.58 -22.24
C PHE A 513 -8.35 5.06 -22.33
N MET A 514 -9.38 5.36 -23.10
CA MET A 514 -9.82 6.74 -23.32
C MET A 514 -10.81 7.17 -22.25
N PRO A 515 -10.37 7.95 -21.24
CA PRO A 515 -11.24 8.33 -20.15
C PRO A 515 -12.33 9.29 -20.62
N ARG A 516 -13.59 9.00 -20.30
CA ARG A 516 -14.73 9.90 -20.56
C ARG A 516 -14.60 11.22 -19.77
N ALA A 517 -13.76 11.22 -18.74
CA ALA A 517 -13.51 12.34 -17.86
C ALA A 517 -12.64 13.47 -18.47
N THR A 518 -12.11 13.31 -19.70
CA THR A 518 -11.18 14.31 -20.29
C THR A 518 -11.73 15.74 -20.32
N LYS A 519 -13.04 15.90 -20.43
CA LYS A 519 -13.71 17.24 -20.38
C LYS A 519 -13.72 17.88 -18.99
N ARG A 520 -13.49 17.12 -17.93
CA ARG A 520 -13.52 17.55 -16.53
C ARG A 520 -12.12 17.88 -15.99
N ILE A 521 -11.07 17.55 -16.72
CA ILE A 521 -9.69 17.76 -16.30
C ILE A 521 -9.34 19.24 -16.40
N LYS A 522 -9.03 19.86 -15.26
CA LYS A 522 -8.51 21.22 -15.16
C LYS A 522 -7.03 21.15 -14.76
N GLY A 523 -6.22 21.96 -15.43
CA GLY A 523 -4.78 22.06 -15.18
C GLY A 523 -3.93 21.11 -16.04
N ASP A 524 -2.95 21.69 -16.74
CA ASP A 524 -2.11 20.94 -17.69
C ASP A 524 -1.18 19.92 -17.01
N GLU A 525 -0.67 20.25 -15.83
CA GLU A 525 0.21 19.33 -15.07
C GLU A 525 -0.53 18.08 -14.61
N PHE A 526 -1.72 18.23 -14.03
CA PHE A 526 -2.53 17.10 -13.62
C PHE A 526 -2.96 16.23 -14.81
N LYS A 527 -3.31 16.86 -15.93
CA LYS A 527 -3.63 16.18 -17.18
C LYS A 527 -2.45 15.36 -17.71
N SER A 528 -1.24 15.93 -17.67
CA SER A 528 -0.01 15.23 -18.06
C SER A 528 0.25 14.01 -17.20
N ARG A 529 0.16 14.14 -15.87
CA ARG A 529 0.33 13.02 -14.93
C ARG A 529 -0.73 11.94 -15.09
N LEU A 530 -1.99 12.33 -15.32
CA LEU A 530 -3.07 11.38 -15.58
C LEU A 530 -2.79 10.57 -16.86
N LEU A 531 -2.38 11.24 -17.95
CA LEU A 531 -2.07 10.57 -19.22
C LEU A 531 -0.85 9.64 -19.11
N GLU A 532 0.14 10.02 -18.31
CA GLU A 532 1.33 9.20 -18.05
C GLU A 532 0.97 7.90 -17.32
N ASN A 533 0.07 7.98 -16.33
CA ASN A 533 -0.35 6.84 -15.50
C ASN A 533 -1.70 6.23 -15.94
N GLN A 534 -2.20 6.61 -17.11
CA GLN A 534 -3.42 6.06 -17.68
C GLN A 534 -3.21 4.61 -18.10
N ALA A 535 -4.08 3.71 -17.63
CA ALA A 535 -4.07 2.30 -18.03
C ALA A 535 -4.31 2.14 -19.54
N THR A 536 -3.78 1.09 -20.13
CA THR A 536 -4.12 0.71 -21.52
C THR A 536 -5.53 0.14 -21.57
N GLN A 537 -6.14 0.14 -22.77
CA GLN A 537 -7.48 -0.46 -22.95
C GLN A 537 -7.47 -1.94 -22.53
N VAL A 538 -6.43 -2.67 -22.92
CA VAL A 538 -6.33 -4.10 -22.60
C VAL A 538 -6.14 -4.36 -21.09
N MET A 539 -5.44 -3.47 -20.36
CA MET A 539 -5.39 -3.56 -18.89
C MET A 539 -6.77 -3.39 -18.27
N VAL A 540 -7.56 -2.44 -18.77
CA VAL A 540 -8.92 -2.19 -18.27
C VAL A 540 -9.83 -3.35 -18.59
N ASP A 541 -9.80 -3.85 -19.82
CA ASP A 541 -10.61 -4.99 -20.25
C ASP A 541 -10.31 -6.23 -19.40
N GLU A 542 -9.03 -6.51 -19.17
CA GLU A 542 -8.59 -7.65 -18.35
C GLU A 542 -8.97 -7.47 -16.88
N ALA A 543 -8.78 -6.30 -16.30
CA ALA A 543 -9.20 -6.01 -14.94
C ALA A 543 -10.74 -6.17 -14.79
N MET A 544 -11.51 -5.67 -15.75
CA MET A 544 -12.97 -5.81 -15.76
C MET A 544 -13.43 -7.26 -15.89
N ASN A 545 -12.73 -8.08 -16.70
CA ASN A 545 -13.01 -9.52 -16.78
C ASN A 545 -12.82 -10.20 -15.42
N GLN A 546 -11.70 -9.93 -14.75
CA GLN A 546 -11.40 -10.51 -13.44
C GLN A 546 -12.32 -9.97 -12.33
N ILE A 547 -12.69 -8.69 -12.36
CA ILE A 547 -13.68 -8.09 -11.44
C ILE A 547 -15.05 -8.77 -11.63
N ARG A 548 -15.49 -9.00 -12.87
CA ARG A 548 -16.75 -9.73 -13.16
C ARG A 548 -16.69 -11.16 -12.64
N GLU A 549 -15.56 -11.83 -12.82
CA GLU A 549 -15.35 -13.18 -12.32
C GLU A 549 -15.36 -13.24 -10.80
N LEU A 550 -14.64 -12.33 -10.12
CA LEU A 550 -14.61 -12.23 -8.66
C LEU A 550 -16.03 -12.03 -8.07
N HIS A 551 -16.82 -11.14 -8.66
CA HIS A 551 -18.15 -10.80 -8.13
C HIS A 551 -19.28 -11.69 -8.68
N GLY A 552 -19.04 -12.49 -9.74
CA GLY A 552 -20.06 -13.32 -10.37
C GLY A 552 -21.12 -12.54 -11.11
N ARG A 553 -20.79 -11.35 -11.58
CA ARG A 553 -21.69 -10.46 -12.31
C ARG A 553 -21.08 -10.07 -13.65
N GLN A 554 -21.77 -10.41 -14.74
CA GLN A 554 -21.28 -10.10 -16.09
C GLN A 554 -21.49 -8.63 -16.49
N GLU A 555 -22.56 -8.01 -16.02
CA GLU A 555 -22.95 -6.66 -16.41
C GLU A 555 -22.44 -5.59 -15.42
N ILE A 556 -21.12 -5.54 -15.20
CA ILE A 556 -20.47 -4.45 -14.46
C ILE A 556 -20.12 -3.35 -15.46
N PRO A 557 -20.52 -2.07 -15.21
CA PRO A 557 -20.19 -0.97 -16.10
C PRO A 557 -18.67 -0.73 -16.16
N TYR A 558 -18.19 -0.22 -17.29
CA TYR A 558 -16.80 0.18 -17.43
C TYR A 558 -16.52 1.44 -16.59
N PRO A 559 -15.30 1.57 -16.06
CA PRO A 559 -14.89 2.81 -15.40
C PRO A 559 -14.90 3.97 -16.41
N TYR A 560 -15.09 5.19 -15.93
CA TYR A 560 -14.98 6.37 -16.78
C TYR A 560 -13.56 6.97 -16.77
N VAL A 561 -12.72 6.58 -15.81
CA VAL A 561 -11.32 6.99 -15.66
C VAL A 561 -10.54 5.92 -14.91
N THR A 562 -9.24 5.83 -15.19
CA THR A 562 -8.33 4.93 -14.48
C THR A 562 -7.02 5.67 -14.14
N TRP A 563 -6.29 5.14 -13.16
CA TRP A 563 -4.92 5.54 -12.86
C TRP A 563 -4.20 4.33 -12.28
N TYR A 564 -3.06 3.95 -12.86
CA TYR A 564 -2.26 2.85 -12.29
C TYR A 564 -0.88 3.32 -11.87
N LYS A 565 -0.28 2.58 -10.94
CA LYS A 565 1.08 2.80 -10.46
C LYS A 565 1.80 1.48 -10.29
N ASP A 566 2.92 1.35 -10.97
CA ASP A 566 3.87 0.24 -10.82
C ASP A 566 5.08 0.71 -9.99
N TRP A 567 5.17 0.24 -8.76
CA TRP A 567 6.25 0.59 -7.84
C TRP A 567 7.53 -0.22 -8.09
N SER A 568 7.51 -1.25 -8.94
CA SER A 568 8.70 -2.05 -9.27
C SER A 568 9.66 -1.34 -10.21
N GLN A 569 9.20 -0.27 -10.86
CA GLN A 569 10.02 0.51 -11.79
C GLN A 569 11.08 1.35 -11.06
N ASP A 570 12.15 1.73 -11.80
CA ASP A 570 13.12 2.69 -11.30
C ASP A 570 12.44 4.04 -10.98
N PRO A 571 12.84 4.72 -9.92
CA PRO A 571 13.95 4.44 -9.01
C PRO A 571 13.60 3.58 -7.79
N TYR A 572 12.36 3.13 -7.64
CA TYR A 572 11.88 2.47 -6.42
C TYR A 572 12.31 1.00 -6.35
N GLY A 573 12.12 0.26 -7.43
CA GLY A 573 12.45 -1.16 -7.55
C GLY A 573 11.53 -2.09 -6.75
N GLY A 574 10.53 -1.55 -6.04
CA GLY A 574 9.54 -2.26 -5.25
C GLY A 574 8.67 -1.31 -4.44
N GLY A 575 7.48 -1.75 -4.06
CA GLY A 575 6.59 -1.03 -3.15
C GLY A 575 7.15 -1.01 -1.73
N TYR A 576 7.79 -2.07 -1.33
CA TYR A 576 8.40 -2.27 -0.01
C TYR A 576 9.51 -3.32 -0.07
N HIS A 577 10.05 -3.71 1.12
CA HIS A 577 11.16 -4.65 1.23
C HIS A 577 10.89 -5.71 2.29
N ALA A 578 11.60 -6.85 2.19
CA ALA A 578 11.64 -7.88 3.22
C ALA A 578 13.09 -8.37 3.42
N TRP A 579 13.45 -8.71 4.66
CA TRP A 579 14.77 -9.25 4.97
C TRP A 579 14.99 -10.62 4.33
N LYS A 580 16.16 -10.88 3.80
CA LYS A 580 16.54 -12.23 3.39
C LYS A 580 16.98 -13.06 4.58
N SER A 581 16.80 -14.39 4.50
CA SER A 581 17.40 -15.34 5.43
C SER A 581 18.93 -15.30 5.37
N ASN A 582 19.58 -15.87 6.36
CA ASN A 582 21.05 -15.97 6.48
C ASN A 582 21.78 -14.61 6.64
N TYR A 583 21.11 -13.60 7.19
CA TYR A 583 21.71 -12.34 7.61
C TYR A 583 21.53 -12.15 9.12
N ASP A 584 22.54 -11.62 9.79
CA ASP A 584 22.40 -11.10 11.14
C ASP A 584 21.70 -9.73 11.05
N ILE A 585 20.38 -9.76 11.20
CA ILE A 585 19.53 -8.59 10.94
C ILE A 585 19.89 -7.43 11.84
N ALA A 586 20.14 -7.67 13.13
CA ALA A 586 20.51 -6.65 14.09
C ALA A 586 21.80 -5.92 13.68
N LYS A 587 22.83 -6.68 13.33
CA LYS A 587 24.10 -6.11 12.84
C LYS A 587 23.94 -5.42 11.50
N THR A 588 23.17 -6.01 10.59
CA THR A 588 22.94 -5.42 9.27
C THR A 588 22.19 -4.09 9.36
N MET A 589 21.15 -3.99 10.20
CA MET A 589 20.43 -2.72 10.42
C MET A 589 21.36 -1.63 10.97
N ALA A 590 22.12 -1.94 12.02
CA ALA A 590 23.05 -1.00 12.61
C ALA A 590 24.15 -0.56 11.61
N TYR A 591 24.68 -1.52 10.86
CA TYR A 591 25.69 -1.27 9.83
C TYR A 591 25.15 -0.36 8.71
N MET A 592 23.94 -0.62 8.20
CA MET A 592 23.38 0.13 7.08
C MET A 592 23.09 1.59 7.42
N ARG A 593 22.89 1.97 8.68
CA ARG A 593 22.73 3.38 9.07
C ARG A 593 24.03 4.19 8.87
N ASN A 594 25.21 3.59 9.06
CA ASN A 594 26.51 4.20 8.78
C ASN A 594 27.51 3.12 8.33
N PRO A 595 27.51 2.74 7.04
CA PRO A 595 28.34 1.64 6.51
C PRO A 595 29.84 1.87 6.65
N ASN A 596 30.27 3.11 6.73
CA ASN A 596 31.66 3.48 6.96
C ASN A 596 31.78 4.53 8.07
N PRO A 597 32.11 4.13 9.31
CA PRO A 597 32.18 5.05 10.46
C PRO A 597 33.22 6.17 10.32
N LYS A 598 34.18 6.08 9.37
CA LYS A 598 35.12 7.15 9.06
C LYS A 598 34.52 8.26 8.20
N GLU A 599 33.37 8.00 7.62
CA GLU A 599 32.66 8.91 6.72
C GLU A 599 31.39 9.45 7.37
N SER A 600 31.02 10.66 6.97
CA SER A 600 29.78 11.31 7.43
C SER A 600 28.65 11.08 6.42
N ILE A 601 28.42 9.81 6.06
CA ILE A 601 27.44 9.37 5.07
C ILE A 601 26.51 8.37 5.74
N TYR A 602 25.23 8.66 5.75
CA TYR A 602 24.22 7.93 6.50
C TYR A 602 23.09 7.46 5.59
N ILE A 603 22.51 6.30 5.89
CA ILE A 603 21.38 5.74 5.14
C ILE A 603 20.18 5.62 6.07
N CYS A 604 19.02 6.11 5.64
CA CYS A 604 17.76 5.91 6.33
C CYS A 604 16.63 5.59 5.35
N GLY A 605 15.57 5.00 5.87
CA GLY A 605 14.41 4.59 5.10
C GLY A 605 13.88 3.23 5.54
N GLU A 606 12.75 2.81 4.97
CA GLU A 606 12.05 1.59 5.33
C GLU A 606 12.85 0.32 4.99
N ALA A 607 13.67 0.35 3.94
CA ALA A 607 14.30 -0.86 3.38
C ALA A 607 15.10 -1.68 4.39
N TYR A 608 15.81 -1.01 5.32
CA TYR A 608 16.66 -1.66 6.32
C TYR A 608 16.11 -1.42 7.75
N SER A 609 14.79 -1.51 7.91
CA SER A 609 14.11 -1.40 9.20
C SER A 609 13.62 -2.75 9.71
N ASP A 610 13.21 -2.82 10.97
CA ASP A 610 12.47 -3.95 11.54
C ASP A 610 10.95 -3.84 11.33
N GLN A 611 10.49 -2.77 10.68
CA GLN A 611 9.11 -2.56 10.26
C GLN A 611 9.03 -2.31 8.75
N GLN A 612 9.57 -3.23 7.97
CA GLN A 612 9.52 -3.18 6.53
C GLN A 612 8.06 -3.20 6.04
N GLY A 613 7.79 -2.50 4.94
CA GLY A 613 6.43 -2.33 4.42
C GLY A 613 5.62 -1.20 5.08
N TRP A 614 6.14 -0.55 6.14
CA TRP A 614 5.46 0.48 6.88
C TRP A 614 6.23 1.81 6.89
N VAL A 615 5.48 2.91 6.92
CA VAL A 615 6.04 4.27 7.09
C VAL A 615 6.79 4.40 8.42
N GLU A 616 6.29 3.73 9.46
CA GLU A 616 6.93 3.69 10.78
C GLU A 616 8.38 3.21 10.71
N GLY A 617 8.67 2.17 9.89
CA GLY A 617 10.04 1.71 9.70
C GLY A 617 10.96 2.78 9.14
N ALA A 618 10.46 3.59 8.21
CA ALA A 618 11.23 4.71 7.67
C ALA A 618 11.52 5.78 8.73
N PHE A 619 10.57 6.08 9.61
CA PHE A 619 10.76 7.02 10.71
C PHE A 619 11.67 6.47 11.80
N CYS A 620 11.51 5.20 12.20
CA CYS A 620 12.36 4.58 13.20
C CYS A 620 13.85 4.63 12.81
N VAL A 621 14.17 4.26 11.56
CA VAL A 621 15.55 4.29 11.08
C VAL A 621 16.09 5.72 11.00
N ALA A 622 15.25 6.67 10.57
CA ALA A 622 15.64 8.08 10.51
C ALA A 622 15.90 8.66 11.91
N GLU A 623 14.98 8.42 12.88
CA GLU A 623 15.15 8.91 14.26
C GLU A 623 16.41 8.29 14.91
N ARG A 624 16.58 6.97 14.78
CA ARG A 624 17.77 6.30 15.32
C ARG A 624 19.07 6.84 14.72
N MET A 625 19.09 7.10 13.40
CA MET A 625 20.24 7.72 12.75
C MET A 625 20.52 9.14 13.31
N LEU A 626 19.48 9.93 13.54
CA LEU A 626 19.61 11.29 14.07
C LEU A 626 20.12 11.31 15.51
N GLU A 627 19.61 10.41 16.37
CA GLU A 627 20.11 10.25 17.74
C GLU A 627 21.58 9.79 17.74
N ASP A 628 21.94 8.76 16.98
CA ASP A 628 23.26 8.15 16.98
C ASP A 628 24.36 9.04 16.37
N TYR A 629 24.06 9.83 15.33
CA TYR A 629 25.09 10.51 14.50
C TYR A 629 24.94 12.03 14.39
N PHE A 630 23.81 12.59 14.82
CA PHE A 630 23.58 14.04 14.87
C PHE A 630 23.39 14.58 16.29
N ASN A 631 23.47 13.71 17.30
CA ASN A 631 23.29 14.03 18.72
C ASN A 631 21.96 14.70 19.04
N LEU A 632 20.90 14.38 18.28
CA LEU A 632 19.57 14.87 18.63
C LEU A 632 19.03 14.11 19.84
N LYS A 633 18.30 14.80 20.69
CA LYS A 633 17.59 14.17 21.81
C LYS A 633 16.39 13.38 21.29
N HIS A 634 16.10 12.29 22.00
CA HIS A 634 14.82 11.58 21.81
C HIS A 634 13.66 12.57 22.00
N PRO A 635 12.74 12.70 21.02
CA PRO A 635 11.69 13.72 21.11
C PRO A 635 10.66 13.35 22.16
N ASN A 636 10.19 14.33 22.92
CA ASN A 636 9.25 14.15 24.03
C ASN A 636 7.86 13.64 23.62
N TRP A 637 7.53 13.71 22.35
CA TRP A 637 6.27 13.21 21.76
C TRP A 637 6.33 11.74 21.33
N ILE A 638 7.52 11.11 21.35
CA ILE A 638 7.67 9.64 21.23
C ILE A 638 7.82 9.08 22.67
N PRO A 639 7.15 7.97 23.02
CA PRO A 639 7.37 7.33 24.31
C PRO A 639 8.85 6.99 24.53
N SER A 640 9.41 7.35 25.66
CA SER A 640 10.86 7.24 25.96
C SER A 640 11.41 5.81 25.88
N ASN A 641 10.56 4.81 26.02
CA ASN A 641 10.88 3.39 25.90
C ASN A 641 10.49 2.81 24.53
N TYR A 642 10.11 3.64 23.54
CA TYR A 642 9.70 3.14 22.25
C TYR A 642 10.91 2.59 21.47
N TYR A 643 10.81 1.34 21.06
CA TYR A 643 11.88 0.66 20.36
C TYR A 643 11.98 1.13 18.89
N LEU A 644 13.11 1.74 18.53
CA LEU A 644 13.39 2.29 17.19
C LEU A 644 14.05 1.29 16.21
N GLY A 645 14.24 0.05 16.63
CA GLY A 645 15.05 -0.93 15.91
C GLY A 645 16.47 -1.03 16.46
N TRP A 646 17.25 -2.02 15.95
CA TRP A 646 18.65 -2.27 16.33
C TRP A 646 19.60 -1.15 15.96
#